data_8e9c1e7414e4bf4740cb1f7075c1ba43
#
_entry.id   8e9c1e7414e4bf4740cb1f7075c1ba43
#
_cell.length_a   1.000
_cell.length_b   1.000
_cell.length_c   1.000
_cell.angle_alpha   90.00
_cell.angle_beta   90.00
_cell.angle_gamma   90.00
#
_symmetry.space_group_name_H-M   'P 1'
#
loop_
_entity.id
_entity.type
_entity.pdbx_description
1 polymer ?
#
loop_
_entity_poly.entity_id
_entity_poly.type
_entity_poly.pdbx_seq_one_letter_code
_entity_poly.pdbx_strand_id
1 'polypeptide(L)'
;MNPNKFRILLLDTKFRNPNHYICLAILKALGRSAEVEFVAKAGPLDAMSVASANHCNLFIAFDGEELDATICARIAAVCGRSVLWVTEDPYELEVNQRRAQLFDLVFTNDSSSVAAYGEKGRHLPLASALEFHSLPVRRPDLPFRYDLFFAGTAWPNRSAFIRSVVECMPEDWKFKFALPTNPFLPPHGVKLPASMLSWRTSPVDFARFANASAITLLLPRVFSASQGREYAETPPPRLFEAALAGSVQMVHESLREVSLAFEPDKEIVLFSTEDDFFAKARKLIRDRSYRDAIAEASRQRALAEHLYDHRVTTILQHAGGIKKAALHVDRDDVRTVLFVVHNVAHRGNFGGVEVYLERLRKRLGPKWRVLFYVAGSSDKDSLLLAGDYEQIQRFTFRQEYSAGLLTCAQRESALREIIVNHKIDLVHFHHFIGHVPSLIYVARQMGVPSAFTAHDFFPVCNEFNLISFKGDFCGAPDVTIAQCDVCLSEKRRIKPGSQAQRREFWNDALRYVDMLIFNTEGGKQTYSRTYPSVRQHSRAIVLPVPIPDRPAARGQRGGVLKVAVLGNVTLQKGGDVLSRVFPMLKDERVEFHVFGRVDPEYARLVSGARPNNVVVHGSYSIDAPPDALRECDVSLHVSIWPETYCLTLSEAWQVGLVPIVTDIGALGERVVHGVNGLKVAPGSEGALIDSIRRLIDDTRLLETLRANISDNLYARLEPHLDALRSEYRSLLRLRQPAVPIVEPIMHPTLADMGVVVQSSSWYHGNHEGSGLSGGVAGRLMFKARRLAAFYRRTGWRQTVHVVVNRIRR
;
A
#
# COMPACT_ATOMS: atom_id res chain seq x y z
N MET A 1 -16.23 24.80 -14.73
CA MET A 1 -16.71 24.32 -13.42
C MET A 1 -17.70 25.33 -12.86
N ASN A 2 -18.85 24.89 -12.41
CA ASN A 2 -19.83 25.79 -11.78
C ASN A 2 -19.37 26.09 -10.33
N PRO A 3 -19.06 27.34 -9.95
CA PRO A 3 -18.53 27.67 -8.63
C PRO A 3 -19.51 27.41 -7.49
N ASN A 4 -20.79 27.27 -7.81
CA ASN A 4 -21.87 27.06 -6.84
C ASN A 4 -22.22 25.58 -6.61
N LYS A 5 -21.53 24.63 -7.27
CA LYS A 5 -21.76 23.20 -7.09
C LYS A 5 -20.63 22.52 -6.32
N PHE A 6 -20.96 21.46 -5.61
CA PHE A 6 -20.00 20.66 -4.88
C PHE A 6 -19.32 19.62 -5.78
N ARG A 7 -18.04 19.47 -5.59
CA ARG A 7 -17.22 18.37 -6.11
C ARG A 7 -16.65 17.64 -4.90
N ILE A 8 -17.15 16.47 -4.62
CA ILE A 8 -17.04 15.83 -3.32
C ILE A 8 -16.09 14.63 -3.36
N LEU A 9 -15.17 14.58 -2.39
CA LEU A 9 -14.50 13.35 -2.00
C LEU A 9 -15.25 12.74 -0.81
N LEU A 10 -15.82 11.56 -0.96
CA LEU A 10 -16.35 10.74 0.12
C LEU A 10 -15.30 9.70 0.52
N LEU A 11 -14.78 9.81 1.73
CA LEU A 11 -13.83 8.84 2.27
C LEU A 11 -14.58 7.68 2.91
N ASP A 12 -14.31 6.47 2.41
CA ASP A 12 -14.82 5.22 2.98
C ASP A 12 -13.77 4.59 3.89
N THR A 13 -13.95 4.74 5.18
CA THR A 13 -13.07 4.16 6.20
C THR A 13 -13.57 2.80 6.70
N LYS A 14 -14.82 2.44 6.35
CA LYS A 14 -15.47 1.24 6.88
C LYS A 14 -15.62 0.10 5.85
N PHE A 15 -14.82 0.04 4.82
CA PHE A 15 -14.95 -0.96 3.75
C PHE A 15 -14.90 -2.43 4.23
N ARG A 16 -14.33 -2.68 5.44
CA ARG A 16 -14.34 -4.00 6.12
C ARG A 16 -15.44 -4.14 7.16
N ASN A 17 -16.14 -3.05 7.47
CA ASN A 17 -17.18 -3.02 8.48
C ASN A 17 -18.52 -3.46 7.87
N PRO A 18 -19.38 -4.17 8.63
CA PRO A 18 -20.75 -4.47 8.19
C PRO A 18 -21.56 -3.26 7.75
N ASN A 19 -21.22 -2.07 8.26
CA ASN A 19 -21.90 -0.81 7.94
C ASN A 19 -21.38 -0.13 6.65
N HIS A 20 -20.48 -0.76 5.90
CA HIS A 20 -20.00 -0.26 4.61
C HIS A 20 -21.13 0.13 3.65
N TYR A 21 -22.24 -0.59 3.63
CA TYR A 21 -23.40 -0.27 2.79
C TYR A 21 -23.97 1.14 3.05
N ILE A 22 -23.79 1.70 4.25
CA ILE A 22 -24.20 3.07 4.57
C ILE A 22 -23.41 4.07 3.75
N CYS A 23 -22.10 3.89 3.65
CA CYS A 23 -21.26 4.73 2.80
C CYS A 23 -21.66 4.63 1.32
N LEU A 24 -22.05 3.45 0.83
CA LEU A 24 -22.60 3.27 -0.53
C LEU A 24 -23.94 4.01 -0.70
N ALA A 25 -24.80 3.97 0.31
CA ALA A 25 -26.06 4.71 0.28
C ALA A 25 -25.85 6.23 0.24
N ILE A 26 -24.91 6.74 1.03
CA ILE A 26 -24.50 8.15 1.04
C ILE A 26 -23.95 8.54 -0.35
N LEU A 27 -23.08 7.72 -0.95
CA LEU A 27 -22.55 7.95 -2.30
C LEU A 27 -23.67 8.09 -3.34
N LYS A 28 -24.67 7.20 -3.30
CA LYS A 28 -25.83 7.24 -4.20
C LYS A 28 -26.69 8.48 -3.98
N ALA A 29 -26.95 8.83 -2.72
CA ALA A 29 -27.71 10.03 -2.36
C ALA A 29 -26.98 11.32 -2.83
N LEU A 30 -25.66 11.43 -2.62
CA LEU A 30 -24.85 12.53 -3.15
C LEU A 30 -24.93 12.62 -4.67
N GLY A 31 -24.89 11.49 -5.38
CA GLY A 31 -25.00 11.45 -6.84
C GLY A 31 -26.37 11.86 -7.38
N ARG A 32 -27.42 11.80 -6.56
CA ARG A 32 -28.79 12.28 -6.94
C ARG A 32 -29.00 13.77 -6.66
N SER A 33 -28.14 14.38 -5.82
CA SER A 33 -28.33 15.77 -5.41
C SER A 33 -28.02 16.75 -6.57
N ALA A 34 -28.93 17.68 -6.81
CA ALA A 34 -28.74 18.74 -7.82
C ALA A 34 -27.60 19.71 -7.46
N GLU A 35 -27.17 19.77 -6.20
CA GLU A 35 -26.07 20.61 -5.73
C GLU A 35 -24.69 20.01 -6.02
N VAL A 36 -24.63 18.73 -6.41
CA VAL A 36 -23.39 17.99 -6.64
C VAL A 36 -23.09 17.90 -8.13
N GLU A 37 -21.93 18.38 -8.53
CA GLU A 37 -21.40 18.24 -9.91
C GLU A 37 -20.62 16.95 -10.06
N PHE A 38 -19.91 16.55 -9.01
CA PHE A 38 -19.05 15.36 -9.00
C PHE A 38 -18.97 14.76 -7.59
N VAL A 39 -19.03 13.45 -7.50
CA VAL A 39 -18.71 12.71 -6.27
C VAL A 39 -17.87 11.49 -6.58
N ALA A 40 -16.82 11.28 -5.82
CA ALA A 40 -16.03 10.06 -5.83
C ALA A 40 -15.90 9.49 -4.43
N LYS A 41 -16.05 8.16 -4.31
CA LYS A 41 -15.74 7.41 -3.10
C LYS A 41 -14.31 6.88 -3.22
N ALA A 42 -13.49 7.12 -2.22
CA ALA A 42 -12.13 6.60 -2.18
C ALA A 42 -11.78 6.02 -0.81
N GLY A 43 -10.91 5.02 -0.80
CA GLY A 43 -10.26 4.54 0.42
C GLY A 43 -9.07 5.42 0.84
N PRO A 44 -8.49 5.15 2.03
CA PRO A 44 -7.39 5.98 2.57
C PRO A 44 -6.18 6.10 1.65
N LEU A 45 -5.89 5.08 0.83
CA LEU A 45 -4.75 5.10 -0.10
C LEU A 45 -4.92 6.06 -1.27
N ASP A 46 -6.14 6.21 -1.78
CA ASP A 46 -6.42 6.97 -2.99
C ASP A 46 -7.03 8.34 -2.75
N ALA A 47 -7.50 8.60 -1.53
CA ALA A 47 -8.27 9.80 -1.19
C ALA A 47 -7.61 11.10 -1.65
N MET A 48 -6.31 11.26 -1.39
CA MET A 48 -5.57 12.47 -1.76
C MET A 48 -5.44 12.66 -3.27
N SER A 49 -5.14 11.57 -4.00
CA SER A 49 -5.04 11.58 -5.47
C SER A 49 -6.38 11.91 -6.12
N VAL A 50 -7.46 11.29 -5.62
CA VAL A 50 -8.83 11.53 -6.11
C VAL A 50 -9.26 12.98 -5.85
N ALA A 51 -9.00 13.51 -4.65
CA ALA A 51 -9.32 14.89 -4.31
C ALA A 51 -8.64 15.88 -5.24
N SER A 52 -7.33 15.72 -5.45
CA SER A 52 -6.54 16.62 -6.29
C SER A 52 -6.88 16.51 -7.78
N ALA A 53 -6.96 15.30 -8.32
CA ALA A 53 -7.23 15.04 -9.73
C ALA A 53 -8.61 15.54 -10.16
N ASN A 54 -9.59 15.48 -9.27
CA ASN A 54 -10.96 15.86 -9.56
C ASN A 54 -11.33 17.26 -9.04
N HIS A 55 -10.37 18.03 -8.54
CA HIS A 55 -10.61 19.36 -7.99
C HIS A 55 -11.77 19.38 -6.96
N CYS A 56 -11.77 18.41 -6.05
CA CYS A 56 -12.79 18.35 -5.02
C CYS A 56 -12.74 19.62 -4.15
N ASN A 57 -13.92 20.15 -3.81
CA ASN A 57 -14.08 21.36 -2.99
C ASN A 57 -14.80 21.09 -1.67
N LEU A 58 -15.13 19.81 -1.41
CA LEU A 58 -15.68 19.31 -0.16
C LEU A 58 -15.14 17.89 0.11
N PHE A 59 -14.63 17.70 1.30
CA PHE A 59 -14.19 16.42 1.83
C PHE A 59 -15.18 15.94 2.90
N ILE A 60 -15.78 14.78 2.72
CA ILE A 60 -16.66 14.13 3.69
C ILE A 60 -16.00 12.84 4.14
N ALA A 61 -15.72 12.71 5.44
CA ALA A 61 -15.27 11.47 6.05
C ALA A 61 -16.44 10.81 6.80
N PHE A 62 -16.70 9.55 6.47
CA PHE A 62 -17.65 8.71 7.17
C PHE A 62 -16.92 7.94 8.26
N ASP A 63 -17.10 8.31 9.53
CA ASP A 63 -16.40 7.90 10.75
C ASP A 63 -14.89 8.23 10.83
N GLY A 64 -14.16 8.35 9.76
CA GLY A 64 -12.73 8.72 9.76
C GLY A 64 -11.79 7.71 10.42
N GLU A 65 -12.20 6.44 10.60
CA GLU A 65 -11.31 5.34 11.00
C GLU A 65 -10.13 5.22 10.04
N GLU A 66 -9.06 4.57 10.38
CA GLU A 66 -7.93 4.24 9.50
C GLU A 66 -7.27 5.41 8.74
N LEU A 67 -7.67 6.67 9.00
CA LEU A 67 -7.04 7.82 8.35
C LEU A 67 -6.06 8.53 9.30
N ASP A 68 -4.82 8.62 8.86
CA ASP A 68 -3.78 9.39 9.55
C ASP A 68 -4.14 10.88 9.60
N ALA A 69 -3.90 11.54 10.73
CA ALA A 69 -4.24 12.95 10.95
C ALA A 69 -3.59 13.89 9.92
N THR A 70 -2.35 13.60 9.51
CA THR A 70 -1.62 14.39 8.52
C THR A 70 -2.26 14.29 7.14
N ILE A 71 -2.73 13.11 6.77
CA ILE A 71 -3.43 12.88 5.51
C ILE A 71 -4.78 13.60 5.52
N CYS A 72 -5.53 13.50 6.62
CA CYS A 72 -6.79 14.23 6.82
C CYS A 72 -6.59 15.74 6.61
N ALA A 73 -5.62 16.32 7.30
CA ALA A 73 -5.35 17.76 7.21
C ALA A 73 -4.97 18.18 5.77
N ARG A 74 -4.21 17.35 5.05
CA ARG A 74 -3.87 17.64 3.64
C ARG A 74 -5.06 17.55 2.71
N ILE A 75 -5.92 16.54 2.87
CA ILE A 75 -7.14 16.42 2.04
C ILE A 75 -8.07 17.60 2.32
N ALA A 76 -8.28 17.95 3.60
CA ALA A 76 -9.07 19.10 4.01
C ALA A 76 -8.54 20.40 3.40
N ALA A 77 -7.21 20.61 3.43
CA ALA A 77 -6.56 21.74 2.83
C ALA A 77 -6.76 21.82 1.30
N VAL A 78 -6.67 20.70 0.59
CA VAL A 78 -6.91 20.64 -0.87
C VAL A 78 -8.36 20.93 -1.21
N CYS A 79 -9.31 20.37 -0.47
CA CYS A 79 -10.74 20.56 -0.69
C CYS A 79 -11.23 21.94 -0.19
N GLY A 80 -10.57 22.52 0.81
CA GLY A 80 -10.94 23.82 1.41
C GLY A 80 -12.18 23.76 2.30
N ARG A 81 -12.88 22.64 2.39
CA ARG A 81 -13.99 22.35 3.32
C ARG A 81 -13.95 20.88 3.71
N SER A 82 -14.20 20.59 5.00
CA SER A 82 -14.14 19.24 5.54
C SER A 82 -15.28 18.96 6.51
N VAL A 83 -15.90 17.80 6.36
CA VAL A 83 -17.01 17.32 7.17
C VAL A 83 -16.70 15.92 7.68
N LEU A 84 -16.88 15.71 8.98
CA LEU A 84 -16.84 14.39 9.61
C LEU A 84 -18.26 13.99 9.99
N TRP A 85 -18.68 12.80 9.60
CA TRP A 85 -19.94 12.22 10.09
C TRP A 85 -19.66 10.96 10.90
N VAL A 86 -19.79 11.05 12.23
CA VAL A 86 -19.60 9.94 13.17
C VAL A 86 -20.91 9.19 13.40
N THR A 87 -20.82 7.88 13.53
CA THR A 87 -21.98 6.98 13.58
C THR A 87 -21.98 6.05 14.79
N GLU A 88 -20.95 6.08 15.61
CA GLU A 88 -20.83 5.23 16.82
C GLU A 88 -20.82 6.05 18.13
N ASP A 89 -21.28 7.30 18.10
CA ASP A 89 -21.54 8.03 19.34
C ASP A 89 -22.79 7.48 20.04
N PRO A 90 -22.78 7.46 21.37
CA PRO A 90 -21.76 7.93 22.30
C PRO A 90 -20.65 6.90 22.60
N TYR A 91 -20.65 5.73 21.97
CA TYR A 91 -19.78 4.60 22.31
C TYR A 91 -18.28 4.87 22.02
N GLU A 92 -17.99 5.68 21.01
CA GLU A 92 -16.62 6.05 20.57
C GLU A 92 -16.35 7.56 20.72
N LEU A 93 -17.07 8.24 21.59
CA LEU A 93 -17.04 9.71 21.70
C LEU A 93 -15.63 10.28 21.88
N GLU A 94 -14.80 9.74 22.78
CA GLU A 94 -13.45 10.24 23.03
C GLU A 94 -12.54 10.13 21.81
N VAL A 95 -12.67 9.05 21.04
CA VAL A 95 -11.92 8.84 19.81
C VAL A 95 -12.39 9.82 18.74
N ASN A 96 -13.70 9.97 18.62
CA ASN A 96 -14.32 10.87 17.65
C ASN A 96 -14.02 12.35 17.94
N GLN A 97 -13.95 12.76 19.19
CA GLN A 97 -13.53 14.12 19.59
C GLN A 97 -12.11 14.45 19.13
N ARG A 98 -11.17 13.52 19.25
CA ARG A 98 -9.81 13.73 18.74
C ARG A 98 -9.78 13.90 17.22
N ARG A 99 -10.54 13.10 16.48
CA ARG A 99 -10.67 13.19 15.01
C ARG A 99 -11.35 14.48 14.58
N ALA A 100 -12.39 14.89 15.32
CA ALA A 100 -13.18 16.09 15.06
C ALA A 100 -12.35 17.38 14.98
N GLN A 101 -11.21 17.43 15.67
CA GLN A 101 -10.31 18.60 15.62
C GLN A 101 -9.79 18.91 14.22
N LEU A 102 -9.74 17.91 13.35
CA LEU A 102 -9.20 18.00 11.98
C LEU A 102 -10.24 18.47 10.94
N PHE A 103 -11.50 18.63 11.34
CA PHE A 103 -12.61 18.95 10.45
C PHE A 103 -13.27 20.30 10.79
N ASP A 104 -13.84 20.93 9.78
CA ASP A 104 -14.55 22.20 9.93
C ASP A 104 -15.95 22.01 10.55
N LEU A 105 -16.57 20.84 10.27
CA LEU A 105 -17.93 20.52 10.71
C LEU A 105 -18.00 19.05 11.10
N VAL A 106 -18.75 18.74 12.15
CA VAL A 106 -18.92 17.38 12.67
C VAL A 106 -20.40 17.08 12.83
N PHE A 107 -20.87 16.03 12.16
CA PHE A 107 -22.20 15.47 12.42
C PHE A 107 -22.08 14.25 13.32
N THR A 108 -22.87 14.20 14.36
CA THR A 108 -23.00 13.05 15.26
C THR A 108 -24.41 12.47 15.20
N ASN A 109 -24.48 11.12 15.24
CA ASN A 109 -25.74 10.40 15.29
C ASN A 109 -26.49 10.53 16.63
N ASP A 110 -25.81 10.98 17.69
CA ASP A 110 -26.33 11.09 19.06
C ASP A 110 -26.49 12.55 19.46
N SER A 111 -27.73 12.98 19.74
CA SER A 111 -28.03 14.38 20.04
C SER A 111 -27.30 14.88 21.29
N SER A 112 -27.15 14.04 22.28
CA SER A 112 -26.50 14.38 23.55
C SER A 112 -24.99 14.50 23.44
N SER A 113 -24.38 13.96 22.37
CA SER A 113 -22.96 14.10 22.07
C SER A 113 -22.61 15.39 21.31
N VAL A 114 -23.58 16.13 20.81
CA VAL A 114 -23.33 17.37 20.02
C VAL A 114 -22.47 18.37 20.78
N ALA A 115 -22.77 18.60 22.06
CA ALA A 115 -22.05 19.55 22.91
C ALA A 115 -20.57 19.23 23.05
N ALA A 116 -20.19 17.96 22.93
CA ALA A 116 -18.81 17.51 23.02
C ALA A 116 -17.93 17.96 21.82
N TYR A 117 -18.54 18.39 20.72
CA TYR A 117 -17.86 18.91 19.51
C TYR A 117 -17.89 20.45 19.44
N GLY A 118 -18.47 21.12 20.44
CA GLY A 118 -18.56 22.58 20.49
C GLY A 118 -19.32 23.16 19.29
N GLU A 119 -18.88 24.31 18.79
CA GLU A 119 -19.54 25.00 17.69
C GLU A 119 -19.57 24.22 16.36
N LYS A 120 -18.70 23.25 16.19
CA LYS A 120 -18.62 22.39 14.98
C LYS A 120 -19.69 21.29 15.00
N GLY A 121 -20.22 20.91 16.17
CA GLY A 121 -21.14 19.80 16.33
C GLY A 121 -22.53 20.05 15.80
N ARG A 122 -23.09 19.08 15.10
CA ARG A 122 -24.49 19.06 14.65
C ARG A 122 -25.06 17.66 14.82
N HIS A 123 -26.32 17.57 15.21
CA HIS A 123 -27.03 16.30 15.25
C HIS A 123 -27.45 15.88 13.85
N LEU A 124 -27.13 14.65 13.46
CA LEU A 124 -27.60 14.05 12.22
C LEU A 124 -27.72 12.53 12.38
N PRO A 125 -28.93 12.04 12.68
CA PRO A 125 -29.15 10.60 12.85
C PRO A 125 -28.92 9.85 11.54
N LEU A 126 -28.68 8.55 11.63
CA LEU A 126 -28.64 7.67 10.48
C LEU A 126 -29.99 7.64 9.75
N ALA A 127 -30.09 6.94 8.64
CA ALA A 127 -31.28 6.92 7.78
C ALA A 127 -31.46 5.55 7.09
N SER A 128 -32.42 5.49 6.18
CA SER A 128 -32.63 4.35 5.30
C SER A 128 -32.18 4.66 3.86
N ALA A 129 -31.92 3.61 3.08
CA ALA A 129 -31.49 3.70 1.69
C ALA A 129 -32.56 3.12 0.75
N LEU A 130 -32.94 3.88 -0.27
CA LEU A 130 -33.87 3.43 -1.30
C LEU A 130 -33.40 2.14 -2.00
N GLU A 131 -32.12 2.04 -2.25
CA GLU A 131 -31.49 0.93 -2.99
C GLU A 131 -31.56 -0.41 -2.25
N PHE A 132 -31.64 -0.38 -0.92
CA PHE A 132 -31.53 -1.59 -0.12
C PHE A 132 -32.82 -1.92 0.62
N HIS A 133 -33.61 -0.92 1.04
CA HIS A 133 -34.64 -1.11 2.03
C HIS A 133 -36.05 -0.79 1.51
N SER A 134 -36.23 -0.21 0.32
CA SER A 134 -37.52 0.23 -0.17
C SER A 134 -38.39 -0.95 -0.63
N LEU A 135 -39.30 -1.37 0.24
CA LEU A 135 -40.33 -2.36 -0.05
C LEU A 135 -41.71 -1.77 0.30
N PRO A 136 -42.78 -2.12 -0.45
CA PRO A 136 -44.13 -1.74 -0.05
C PRO A 136 -44.57 -2.50 1.21
N VAL A 137 -45.52 -1.97 1.94
CA VAL A 137 -46.18 -2.74 3.02
C VAL A 137 -46.71 -4.05 2.43
N ARG A 138 -46.59 -5.13 3.20
CA ARG A 138 -46.91 -6.47 2.73
C ARG A 138 -48.38 -6.60 2.43
N ARG A 139 -48.75 -6.97 1.24
CA ARG A 139 -50.12 -7.08 0.73
C ARG A 139 -50.96 -8.01 1.61
N PRO A 140 -52.27 -7.76 1.75
CA PRO A 140 -53.19 -8.57 2.58
C PRO A 140 -53.29 -10.05 2.19
N ASP A 141 -53.13 -10.36 0.89
CA ASP A 141 -53.17 -11.71 0.36
C ASP A 141 -51.89 -12.54 0.63
N LEU A 142 -50.83 -11.90 1.11
CA LEU A 142 -49.58 -12.57 1.46
C LEU A 142 -49.47 -12.78 2.96
N PRO A 143 -49.35 -14.02 3.47
CA PRO A 143 -49.18 -14.28 4.88
C PRO A 143 -47.78 -13.83 5.36
N PHE A 144 -47.64 -13.43 6.59
CA PHE A 144 -46.33 -13.26 7.21
C PHE A 144 -45.64 -14.61 7.38
N ARG A 145 -44.34 -14.64 7.17
CA ARG A 145 -43.54 -15.84 7.40
C ARG A 145 -43.08 -15.97 8.84
N TYR A 146 -42.97 -14.83 9.52
CA TYR A 146 -42.53 -14.74 10.89
C TYR A 146 -43.41 -13.74 11.64
N ASP A 147 -43.62 -13.99 12.92
CA ASP A 147 -44.32 -13.08 13.83
C ASP A 147 -43.37 -12.03 14.36
N LEU A 148 -42.12 -12.42 14.63
CA LEU A 148 -41.09 -11.55 15.17
C LEU A 148 -39.75 -11.69 14.42
N PHE A 149 -39.12 -10.55 14.09
CA PHE A 149 -37.82 -10.44 13.52
C PHE A 149 -36.90 -9.54 14.36
N PHE A 150 -35.67 -9.93 14.57
CA PHE A 150 -34.62 -9.10 15.15
C PHE A 150 -33.31 -9.31 14.39
N ALA A 151 -32.58 -8.20 14.14
CA ALA A 151 -31.24 -8.26 13.60
C ALA A 151 -30.34 -7.23 14.27
N GLY A 152 -29.38 -7.69 15.03
CA GLY A 152 -28.41 -6.84 15.72
C GLY A 152 -27.36 -7.63 16.48
N THR A 153 -26.22 -7.00 16.76
CA THR A 153 -25.13 -7.62 17.52
C THR A 153 -25.65 -8.14 18.86
N ALA A 154 -25.27 -9.35 19.21
CA ALA A 154 -25.70 -10.08 20.40
C ALA A 154 -25.05 -9.53 21.68
N TRP A 155 -25.29 -8.26 21.99
CA TRP A 155 -24.89 -7.66 23.25
C TRP A 155 -25.55 -8.39 24.44
N PRO A 156 -24.92 -8.45 25.64
CA PRO A 156 -25.43 -9.21 26.75
C PRO A 156 -26.89 -8.93 27.10
N ASN A 157 -27.30 -7.67 27.18
CA ASN A 157 -28.67 -7.25 27.45
C ASN A 157 -29.65 -7.71 26.36
N ARG A 158 -29.29 -7.57 25.09
CA ARG A 158 -30.10 -8.04 23.95
C ARG A 158 -30.26 -9.56 23.99
N SER A 159 -29.15 -10.26 24.24
CA SER A 159 -29.16 -11.73 24.35
C SER A 159 -30.01 -12.23 25.51
N ALA A 160 -30.00 -11.51 26.65
CA ALA A 160 -30.85 -11.83 27.81
C ALA A 160 -32.33 -11.67 27.46
N PHE A 161 -32.69 -10.49 26.92
CA PHE A 161 -34.08 -10.23 26.52
C PHE A 161 -34.58 -11.23 25.46
N ILE A 162 -33.80 -11.52 24.45
CA ILE A 162 -34.16 -12.47 23.39
C ILE A 162 -34.33 -13.89 23.97
N ARG A 163 -33.48 -14.32 24.91
CA ARG A 163 -33.66 -15.63 25.57
C ARG A 163 -34.97 -15.66 26.34
N SER A 164 -35.27 -14.65 27.16
CA SER A 164 -36.55 -14.56 27.90
C SER A 164 -37.73 -14.59 26.94
N VAL A 165 -37.68 -13.81 25.85
CA VAL A 165 -38.72 -13.82 24.82
C VAL A 165 -38.89 -15.22 24.23
N VAL A 166 -37.82 -15.94 23.87
CA VAL A 166 -37.89 -17.29 23.29
C VAL A 166 -38.45 -18.30 24.30
N GLU A 167 -38.14 -18.14 25.59
CA GLU A 167 -38.63 -19.03 26.65
C GLU A 167 -40.14 -18.83 27.01
N CYS A 168 -40.64 -17.58 26.91
CA CYS A 168 -42.00 -17.20 27.30
C CYS A 168 -42.98 -17.09 26.11
N MET A 169 -42.55 -17.31 24.88
CA MET A 169 -43.42 -17.12 23.71
C MET A 169 -44.43 -18.27 23.50
N PRO A 170 -45.61 -17.97 22.95
CA PRO A 170 -46.54 -18.99 22.48
C PRO A 170 -45.90 -19.94 21.46
N GLU A 171 -46.23 -21.22 21.52
CA GLU A 171 -45.64 -22.26 20.64
C GLU A 171 -45.93 -22.04 19.14
N ASP A 172 -46.98 -21.33 18.80
CA ASP A 172 -47.45 -21.02 17.45
C ASP A 172 -46.70 -19.84 16.80
N TRP A 173 -45.87 -19.08 17.56
CA TRP A 173 -45.18 -17.95 17.04
C TRP A 173 -43.89 -18.36 16.31
N LYS A 174 -43.61 -17.69 15.20
CA LYS A 174 -42.46 -17.93 14.34
C LYS A 174 -41.46 -16.78 14.41
N PHE A 175 -40.18 -17.09 14.56
CA PHE A 175 -39.16 -16.08 14.68
C PHE A 175 -38.18 -16.15 13.53
N LYS A 176 -37.52 -15.01 13.29
CA LYS A 176 -36.30 -14.93 12.55
C LYS A 176 -35.33 -13.99 13.30
N PHE A 177 -34.24 -14.53 13.81
CA PHE A 177 -33.23 -13.74 14.52
C PHE A 177 -31.90 -13.80 13.78
N ALA A 178 -31.20 -12.65 13.69
CA ALA A 178 -29.84 -12.53 13.23
C ALA A 178 -29.00 -11.92 14.37
N LEU A 179 -28.17 -12.76 15.01
CA LEU A 179 -27.43 -12.46 16.22
C LEU A 179 -25.91 -12.58 15.98
N PRO A 180 -25.29 -11.66 15.24
CA PRO A 180 -23.85 -11.66 15.09
C PRO A 180 -23.16 -11.44 16.43
N THR A 181 -22.08 -12.21 16.66
CA THR A 181 -21.21 -12.06 17.81
C THR A 181 -19.82 -11.59 17.33
N ASN A 182 -18.98 -11.17 18.24
CA ASN A 182 -17.58 -10.89 17.98
C ASN A 182 -16.71 -11.57 19.05
N PRO A 183 -15.38 -11.64 18.88
CA PRO A 183 -14.50 -12.32 19.83
C PRO A 183 -14.51 -11.78 21.27
N PHE A 184 -15.08 -10.60 21.48
CA PHE A 184 -15.12 -9.92 22.78
C PHE A 184 -16.46 -10.12 23.52
N LEU A 185 -17.46 -10.70 22.84
CA LEU A 185 -18.76 -10.95 23.43
C LEU A 185 -18.91 -12.42 23.90
N PRO A 186 -19.60 -12.65 25.03
CA PRO A 186 -19.96 -13.99 25.43
C PRO A 186 -20.93 -14.62 24.42
N PRO A 187 -21.03 -15.95 24.35
CA PRO A 187 -22.04 -16.62 23.55
C PRO A 187 -23.44 -16.13 23.91
N HIS A 188 -24.28 -15.87 22.91
CA HIS A 188 -25.63 -15.33 23.13
C HIS A 188 -26.56 -16.30 23.86
N GLY A 189 -26.27 -17.62 23.85
CA GLY A 189 -27.05 -18.63 24.58
C GLY A 189 -28.46 -18.88 24.05
N VAL A 190 -28.90 -18.23 22.96
CA VAL A 190 -30.18 -18.46 22.32
C VAL A 190 -30.21 -19.80 21.62
N LYS A 191 -31.15 -20.67 22.00
CA LYS A 191 -31.31 -22.01 21.42
C LYS A 191 -32.50 -22.02 20.45
N LEU A 192 -32.22 -21.91 19.17
CA LEU A 192 -33.21 -21.94 18.10
C LEU A 192 -32.71 -22.80 16.92
N PRO A 193 -33.64 -23.42 16.15
CA PRO A 193 -33.29 -24.09 14.91
C PRO A 193 -32.53 -23.17 13.94
N ALA A 194 -31.63 -23.73 13.14
CA ALA A 194 -30.82 -22.97 12.18
C ALA A 194 -31.68 -22.21 11.14
N SER A 195 -32.92 -22.66 10.87
CA SER A 195 -33.84 -21.93 10.01
C SER A 195 -34.33 -20.61 10.62
N MET A 196 -34.34 -20.52 11.95
CA MET A 196 -34.79 -19.35 12.69
C MET A 196 -33.64 -18.43 13.13
N LEU A 197 -32.43 -18.97 13.22
CA LEU A 197 -31.24 -18.23 13.68
C LEU A 197 -30.25 -18.03 12.54
N SER A 198 -29.83 -16.81 12.29
CA SER A 198 -28.79 -16.45 11.31
C SER A 198 -27.63 -15.74 11.99
N TRP A 199 -26.42 -15.86 11.41
CA TRP A 199 -25.26 -15.10 11.90
C TRP A 199 -25.38 -13.61 11.57
N ARG A 200 -25.72 -13.27 10.33
CA ARG A 200 -25.90 -11.89 9.84
C ARG A 200 -26.90 -11.85 8.73
N THR A 201 -27.42 -10.65 8.44
CA THR A 201 -28.20 -10.34 7.25
C THR A 201 -27.45 -9.31 6.40
N SER A 202 -27.54 -9.44 5.08
CA SER A 202 -27.25 -8.33 4.18
C SER A 202 -28.30 -7.23 4.35
N PRO A 203 -28.06 -5.97 3.94
CA PRO A 203 -29.08 -4.91 3.99
C PRO A 203 -30.36 -5.30 3.26
N VAL A 204 -30.26 -5.93 2.09
CA VAL A 204 -31.42 -6.42 1.31
C VAL A 204 -32.17 -7.55 2.01
N ASP A 205 -31.44 -8.51 2.62
CA ASP A 205 -32.07 -9.59 3.36
C ASP A 205 -32.73 -9.08 4.64
N PHE A 206 -32.12 -8.07 5.30
CA PHE A 206 -32.77 -7.40 6.41
C PHE A 206 -34.13 -6.83 6.03
N ALA A 207 -34.18 -6.08 4.91
CA ALA A 207 -35.44 -5.51 4.43
C ALA A 207 -36.47 -6.60 4.09
N ARG A 208 -36.03 -7.69 3.45
CA ARG A 208 -36.91 -8.84 3.12
C ARG A 208 -37.45 -9.55 4.36
N PHE A 209 -36.59 -9.76 5.39
CA PHE A 209 -37.03 -10.39 6.63
C PHE A 209 -37.95 -9.46 7.44
N ALA A 210 -37.63 -8.17 7.53
CA ALA A 210 -38.50 -7.17 8.16
C ALA A 210 -39.86 -7.15 7.48
N ASN A 211 -39.91 -7.02 6.16
CA ASN A 211 -41.17 -7.04 5.40
C ASN A 211 -41.97 -8.36 5.53
N ALA A 212 -41.29 -9.49 5.66
CA ALA A 212 -41.92 -10.80 5.83
C ALA A 212 -42.29 -11.11 7.28
N SER A 213 -42.07 -10.20 8.21
CA SER A 213 -42.37 -10.35 9.64
C SER A 213 -43.48 -9.40 10.06
N ALA A 214 -44.35 -9.84 10.99
CA ALA A 214 -45.38 -8.98 11.56
C ALA A 214 -44.77 -7.83 12.37
N ILE A 215 -43.66 -8.08 13.06
CA ILE A 215 -42.99 -7.13 13.94
C ILE A 215 -41.47 -7.20 13.73
N THR A 216 -40.83 -6.04 13.61
CA THR A 216 -39.39 -5.90 13.73
C THR A 216 -39.04 -5.32 15.10
N LEU A 217 -38.32 -6.09 15.91
CA LEU A 217 -37.93 -5.73 17.28
C LEU A 217 -36.64 -4.88 17.27
N LEU A 218 -36.64 -3.83 18.09
CA LEU A 218 -35.51 -2.93 18.27
C LEU A 218 -35.16 -2.79 19.76
N LEU A 219 -33.93 -3.18 20.10
CA LEU A 219 -33.41 -3.20 21.46
C LEU A 219 -32.19 -2.28 21.61
N PRO A 220 -32.08 -1.59 22.77
CA PRO A 220 -30.89 -0.75 23.03
C PRO A 220 -29.62 -1.57 23.16
N ARG A 221 -28.47 -0.91 22.99
CA ARG A 221 -27.16 -1.43 23.39
C ARG A 221 -26.81 -0.84 24.76
N VAL A 222 -26.48 -1.71 25.73
CA VAL A 222 -25.95 -1.25 27.03
C VAL A 222 -24.63 -0.53 26.82
N PHE A 223 -24.46 0.55 27.48
CA PHE A 223 -23.34 1.45 27.43
C PHE A 223 -22.56 1.36 28.77
N SER A 224 -21.26 1.66 28.76
CA SER A 224 -20.46 1.60 29.97
C SER A 224 -20.88 2.69 30.97
N ALA A 225 -21.17 2.32 32.22
CA ALA A 225 -21.60 3.20 33.28
C ALA A 225 -20.65 4.38 33.61
N SER A 226 -19.43 4.39 33.07
CA SER A 226 -18.46 5.46 33.30
C SER A 226 -18.87 6.83 32.77
N GLN A 227 -19.90 6.91 31.92
CA GLN A 227 -20.38 8.16 31.33
C GLN A 227 -21.77 8.60 31.87
N GLY A 228 -22.24 8.00 32.96
CA GLY A 228 -23.47 8.40 33.61
C GLY A 228 -24.78 8.02 32.89
N ARG A 229 -24.72 7.20 31.84
CA ARG A 229 -25.88 6.68 31.11
C ARG A 229 -25.77 5.18 30.92
N GLU A 230 -26.87 4.46 31.10
CA GLU A 230 -26.91 3.02 30.89
C GLU A 230 -27.10 2.65 29.42
N TYR A 231 -27.86 3.47 28.67
CA TYR A 231 -28.22 3.24 27.28
C TYR A 231 -27.91 4.48 26.43
N ALA A 232 -27.54 4.28 25.16
CA ALA A 232 -27.58 5.33 24.15
C ALA A 232 -29.04 5.64 23.81
N GLU A 233 -29.40 6.92 23.73
CA GLU A 233 -30.75 7.36 23.39
C GLU A 233 -31.00 7.37 21.89
N THR A 234 -29.95 7.38 21.09
CA THR A 234 -30.02 7.42 19.64
C THR A 234 -30.52 6.10 19.04
N PRO A 235 -31.44 6.16 18.07
CA PRO A 235 -31.93 4.97 17.40
C PRO A 235 -30.85 4.32 16.48
N PRO A 236 -30.85 2.99 16.44
CA PRO A 236 -30.02 2.29 15.46
C PRO A 236 -30.54 2.53 14.03
N PRO A 237 -29.70 2.40 12.98
CA PRO A 237 -30.17 2.55 11.58
C PRO A 237 -31.33 1.62 11.23
N ARG A 238 -31.42 0.48 11.89
CA ARG A 238 -32.49 -0.51 11.73
C ARG A 238 -33.92 0.04 11.96
N LEU A 239 -34.05 1.13 12.70
CA LEU A 239 -35.34 1.83 12.87
C LEU A 239 -35.86 2.34 11.53
N PHE A 240 -35.02 3.13 10.84
CA PHE A 240 -35.34 3.74 9.55
C PHE A 240 -35.44 2.71 8.41
N GLU A 241 -34.59 1.70 8.46
CA GLU A 241 -34.54 0.63 7.48
C GLU A 241 -35.78 -0.26 7.53
N ALA A 242 -36.26 -0.62 8.73
CA ALA A 242 -37.47 -1.40 8.90
C ALA A 242 -38.71 -0.61 8.50
N ALA A 243 -38.76 0.69 8.81
CA ALA A 243 -39.81 1.58 8.36
C ALA A 243 -39.92 1.59 6.83
N LEU A 244 -38.82 1.82 6.13
CA LEU A 244 -38.78 1.86 4.67
C LEU A 244 -39.10 0.48 4.05
N ALA A 245 -38.80 -0.60 4.78
CA ALA A 245 -39.13 -1.97 4.36
C ALA A 245 -40.64 -2.31 4.59
N GLY A 246 -41.46 -1.38 5.07
CA GLY A 246 -42.90 -1.59 5.29
C GLY A 246 -43.20 -2.56 6.43
N SER A 247 -42.39 -2.54 7.51
CA SER A 247 -42.51 -3.35 8.71
C SER A 247 -42.87 -2.47 9.90
N VAL A 248 -43.67 -2.99 10.86
CA VAL A 248 -43.91 -2.32 12.15
C VAL A 248 -42.66 -2.47 13.02
N GLN A 249 -42.18 -1.37 13.55
CA GLN A 249 -41.11 -1.35 14.53
C GLN A 249 -41.70 -1.38 15.95
N MET A 250 -41.28 -2.35 16.76
CA MET A 250 -41.54 -2.41 18.18
C MET A 250 -40.25 -2.11 18.93
N VAL A 251 -40.22 -0.99 19.62
CA VAL A 251 -38.98 -0.34 20.10
C VAL A 251 -39.01 -0.22 21.61
N HIS A 252 -37.90 -0.57 22.26
CA HIS A 252 -37.76 -0.37 23.71
C HIS A 252 -37.65 1.13 24.02
N GLU A 253 -38.44 1.62 24.99
CA GLU A 253 -38.57 3.05 25.30
C GLU A 253 -37.30 3.76 25.76
N SER A 254 -36.29 3.02 26.18
CA SER A 254 -34.95 3.60 26.50
C SER A 254 -34.26 4.29 25.32
N LEU A 255 -34.69 3.97 24.10
CA LEU A 255 -34.20 4.67 22.87
C LEU A 255 -35.05 5.96 22.68
N ARG A 256 -34.86 6.95 23.55
CA ARG A 256 -35.71 8.14 23.64
C ARG A 256 -35.78 8.98 22.36
N GLU A 257 -34.70 9.07 21.61
CA GLU A 257 -34.67 9.85 20.37
C GLU A 257 -35.55 9.27 19.25
N VAL A 258 -36.04 8.04 19.40
CA VAL A 258 -37.00 7.43 18.48
C VAL A 258 -38.26 8.28 18.32
N SER A 259 -38.77 8.89 19.44
CA SER A 259 -39.92 9.76 19.42
C SER A 259 -39.68 11.10 18.72
N LEU A 260 -38.43 11.48 18.43
CA LEU A 260 -38.09 12.63 17.59
C LEU A 260 -38.26 12.31 16.09
N ALA A 261 -38.13 11.03 15.72
CA ALA A 261 -38.19 10.58 14.35
C ALA A 261 -39.58 10.05 13.94
N PHE A 262 -40.28 9.37 14.84
CA PHE A 262 -41.57 8.72 14.58
C PHE A 262 -42.54 8.95 15.71
N GLU A 263 -43.83 9.09 15.40
CA GLU A 263 -44.91 9.28 16.37
C GLU A 263 -45.29 7.94 17.02
N PRO A 264 -45.18 7.80 18.39
CA PRO A 264 -45.57 6.59 19.09
C PRO A 264 -47.05 6.26 18.86
N ASP A 265 -47.38 4.97 18.83
CA ASP A 265 -48.69 4.37 18.59
C ASP A 265 -49.36 4.68 17.25
N LYS A 266 -48.71 5.50 16.41
CA LYS A 266 -49.18 5.84 15.06
C LYS A 266 -48.20 5.40 13.97
N GLU A 267 -46.93 5.59 14.21
CA GLU A 267 -45.87 5.24 13.25
C GLU A 267 -44.94 4.13 13.78
N ILE A 268 -44.81 4.00 15.11
CA ILE A 268 -44.03 2.98 15.83
C ILE A 268 -44.80 2.53 17.09
N VAL A 269 -44.40 1.39 17.66
CA VAL A 269 -44.93 0.92 18.95
C VAL A 269 -43.81 0.84 19.98
N LEU A 270 -43.93 1.59 21.08
CA LEU A 270 -42.96 1.54 22.18
C LEU A 270 -43.37 0.46 23.18
N PHE A 271 -42.41 -0.12 23.90
CA PHE A 271 -42.62 -1.02 25.03
C PHE A 271 -41.58 -0.77 26.12
N SER A 272 -41.97 -1.03 27.39
CA SER A 272 -41.11 -0.76 28.56
C SER A 272 -40.65 -2.04 29.27
N THR A 273 -41.52 -3.04 29.35
CA THR A 273 -41.28 -4.31 30.05
C THR A 273 -41.55 -5.49 29.16
N GLU A 274 -41.16 -6.69 29.58
CA GLU A 274 -41.48 -7.93 28.84
C GLU A 274 -42.99 -8.18 28.75
N ASP A 275 -43.73 -7.94 29.84
CA ASP A 275 -45.20 -8.09 29.83
C ASP A 275 -45.87 -7.10 28.87
N ASP A 276 -45.44 -5.85 28.86
CA ASP A 276 -45.90 -4.83 27.92
C ASP A 276 -45.55 -5.21 26.48
N PHE A 277 -44.31 -5.72 26.26
CA PHE A 277 -43.92 -6.27 24.98
C PHE A 277 -44.88 -7.37 24.49
N PHE A 278 -45.17 -8.38 25.33
CA PHE A 278 -46.04 -9.47 24.93
C PHE A 278 -47.47 -9.03 24.69
N ALA A 279 -48.00 -8.10 25.50
CA ALA A 279 -49.34 -7.55 25.34
C ALA A 279 -49.50 -6.83 23.99
N LYS A 280 -48.57 -5.93 23.67
CA LYS A 280 -48.54 -5.18 22.40
C LYS A 280 -48.25 -6.05 21.20
N ALA A 281 -47.33 -7.01 21.32
CA ALA A 281 -47.01 -7.95 20.25
C ALA A 281 -48.20 -8.82 19.85
N ARG A 282 -48.97 -9.36 20.85
CA ARG A 282 -50.20 -10.12 20.58
C ARG A 282 -51.24 -9.27 19.83
N LYS A 283 -51.41 -7.98 20.20
CA LYS A 283 -52.28 -7.06 19.47
C LYS A 283 -51.83 -6.90 18.02
N LEU A 284 -50.59 -6.61 17.79
CA LEU A 284 -50.04 -6.40 16.43
C LEU A 284 -50.13 -7.66 15.54
N ILE A 285 -49.96 -8.86 16.12
CA ILE A 285 -50.05 -10.12 15.39
C ILE A 285 -51.53 -10.43 15.02
N ARG A 286 -52.45 -10.19 15.92
CA ARG A 286 -53.88 -10.51 15.75
C ARG A 286 -54.63 -9.49 14.87
N ASP A 287 -54.38 -8.19 15.09
CA ASP A 287 -55.03 -7.09 14.39
C ASP A 287 -54.17 -6.62 13.19
N ARG A 288 -54.43 -7.23 12.04
CA ARG A 288 -53.73 -6.90 10.82
C ARG A 288 -53.96 -5.47 10.35
N SER A 289 -55.22 -4.99 10.46
CA SER A 289 -55.60 -3.64 10.01
C SER A 289 -54.80 -2.57 10.80
N TYR A 290 -54.79 -2.71 12.13
CA TYR A 290 -54.02 -1.85 13.02
C TYR A 290 -52.53 -1.88 12.70
N ARG A 291 -51.97 -3.07 12.55
CA ARG A 291 -50.55 -3.23 12.20
C ARG A 291 -50.18 -2.61 10.85
N ASP A 292 -50.95 -2.92 9.79
CA ASP A 292 -50.66 -2.45 8.43
C ASP A 292 -50.85 -0.92 8.35
N ALA A 293 -51.73 -0.30 9.11
CA ALA A 293 -51.86 1.15 9.22
C ALA A 293 -50.59 1.80 9.82
N ILE A 294 -50.03 1.23 10.90
CA ILE A 294 -48.78 1.71 11.50
C ILE A 294 -47.62 1.53 10.53
N ALA A 295 -47.53 0.38 9.86
CA ALA A 295 -46.46 0.10 8.87
C ALA A 295 -46.47 1.10 7.73
N GLU A 296 -47.68 1.44 7.20
CA GLU A 296 -47.77 2.42 6.10
C GLU A 296 -47.43 3.83 6.59
N ALA A 297 -47.94 4.26 7.77
CA ALA A 297 -47.59 5.58 8.32
C ALA A 297 -46.07 5.72 8.56
N SER A 298 -45.46 4.69 9.16
CA SER A 298 -44.02 4.63 9.36
C SER A 298 -43.22 4.71 8.05
N ARG A 299 -43.69 3.97 7.03
CA ARG A 299 -43.03 3.95 5.72
C ARG A 299 -43.13 5.32 5.02
N GLN A 300 -44.30 5.97 5.07
CA GLN A 300 -44.49 7.30 4.50
C GLN A 300 -43.61 8.34 5.20
N ARG A 301 -43.48 8.29 6.51
CA ARG A 301 -42.58 9.12 7.30
C ARG A 301 -41.12 8.89 6.87
N ALA A 302 -40.69 7.63 6.72
CA ALA A 302 -39.33 7.29 6.26
C ALA A 302 -39.02 7.82 4.86
N LEU A 303 -39.96 7.72 3.93
CA LEU A 303 -39.85 8.26 2.57
C LEU A 303 -39.76 9.78 2.57
N ALA A 304 -40.56 10.47 3.44
CA ALA A 304 -40.62 11.93 3.48
C ALA A 304 -39.41 12.56 4.17
N GLU A 305 -38.81 11.91 5.20
CA GLU A 305 -37.87 12.61 6.09
C GLU A 305 -36.62 11.78 6.45
N HIS A 306 -36.60 10.46 6.25
CA HIS A 306 -35.57 9.60 6.80
C HIS A 306 -34.80 8.76 5.76
N LEU A 307 -34.59 9.32 4.56
CA LEU A 307 -33.67 8.79 3.57
C LEU A 307 -32.28 9.43 3.72
N TYR A 308 -31.24 8.75 3.25
CA TYR A 308 -29.91 9.34 3.14
C TYR A 308 -29.89 10.58 2.24
N ASP A 309 -30.83 10.73 1.31
CA ASP A 309 -31.01 11.94 0.50
C ASP A 309 -31.29 13.16 1.35
N HIS A 310 -32.12 13.05 2.39
CA HIS A 310 -32.38 14.15 3.35
C HIS A 310 -31.14 14.48 4.18
N ARG A 311 -30.38 13.46 4.61
CA ARG A 311 -29.14 13.66 5.37
C ARG A 311 -28.08 14.38 4.54
N VAL A 312 -27.93 13.96 3.28
CA VAL A 312 -27.04 14.62 2.32
C VAL A 312 -27.41 16.09 2.10
N THR A 313 -28.70 16.38 1.92
CA THR A 313 -29.18 17.77 1.80
C THR A 313 -28.77 18.60 3.02
N THR A 314 -28.96 18.08 4.23
CA THR A 314 -28.55 18.74 5.48
C THR A 314 -27.03 18.98 5.51
N ILE A 315 -26.24 17.97 5.15
CA ILE A 315 -24.77 18.11 5.10
C ILE A 315 -24.35 19.21 4.13
N LEU A 316 -24.91 19.23 2.91
CA LEU A 316 -24.54 20.20 1.88
C LEU A 316 -24.94 21.63 2.27
N GLN A 317 -26.13 21.83 2.86
CA GLN A 317 -26.58 23.12 3.37
C GLN A 317 -25.59 23.70 4.40
N HIS A 318 -25.17 22.90 5.37
CA HIS A 318 -24.20 23.36 6.39
C HIS A 318 -22.81 23.54 5.81
N ALA A 319 -22.35 22.65 4.90
CA ALA A 319 -21.06 22.77 4.23
C ALA A 319 -20.96 24.01 3.35
N GLY A 320 -22.10 24.49 2.77
CA GLY A 320 -22.16 25.72 2.02
C GLY A 320 -21.80 26.96 2.84
N GLY A 321 -22.09 26.94 4.15
CA GLY A 321 -21.74 28.02 5.10
C GLY A 321 -20.27 28.06 5.53
N ILE A 322 -19.47 27.03 5.27
CA ILE A 322 -18.05 26.98 5.61
C ILE A 322 -17.28 27.95 4.71
N LYS A 323 -16.60 28.93 5.31
CA LYS A 323 -15.72 29.85 4.55
C LYS A 323 -14.53 29.06 4.02
N LYS A 324 -14.34 29.06 2.71
CA LYS A 324 -13.19 28.41 2.06
C LYS A 324 -11.89 29.07 2.52
N ALA A 325 -11.01 28.33 3.15
CA ALA A 325 -9.66 28.80 3.42
C ALA A 325 -8.94 29.01 2.08
N ALA A 326 -8.52 30.23 1.80
CA ALA A 326 -7.76 30.55 0.59
C ALA A 326 -6.35 29.97 0.74
N LEU A 327 -6.13 28.81 0.15
CA LEU A 327 -4.78 28.28 -0.04
C LEU A 327 -4.12 29.01 -1.21
N HIS A 328 -3.60 30.20 -0.94
CA HIS A 328 -2.55 30.78 -1.77
C HIS A 328 -1.26 30.01 -1.48
N VAL A 329 -1.01 28.98 -2.27
CA VAL A 329 0.32 28.43 -2.40
C VAL A 329 1.01 29.27 -3.49
N ASP A 330 1.65 30.34 -3.08
CA ASP A 330 2.73 30.94 -3.87
C ASP A 330 3.82 29.87 -3.96
N ARG A 331 3.81 29.13 -5.06
CA ARG A 331 4.87 28.17 -5.35
C ARG A 331 5.94 28.92 -6.11
N ASP A 332 7.08 29.14 -5.45
CA ASP A 332 8.32 29.34 -6.15
C ASP A 332 8.41 28.30 -7.28
N ASP A 333 8.93 28.72 -8.44
CA ASP A 333 9.01 27.89 -9.66
C ASP A 333 9.91 26.64 -9.49
N VAL A 334 10.57 26.49 -8.32
CA VAL A 334 11.47 25.41 -7.95
C VAL A 334 10.68 24.24 -7.33
N ARG A 335 10.83 23.05 -7.92
CA ARG A 335 10.22 21.80 -7.46
C ARG A 335 11.19 20.99 -6.60
N THR A 336 10.70 20.36 -5.54
CA THR A 336 11.51 19.52 -4.67
C THR A 336 11.30 18.04 -5.00
N VAL A 337 12.39 17.34 -5.38
CA VAL A 337 12.40 15.89 -5.55
C VAL A 337 13.15 15.23 -4.40
N LEU A 338 12.55 14.21 -3.80
CA LEU A 338 13.15 13.39 -2.77
C LEU A 338 13.66 12.08 -3.40
N PHE A 339 14.96 11.84 -3.33
CA PHE A 339 15.57 10.57 -3.71
C PHE A 339 15.66 9.65 -2.50
N VAL A 340 14.99 8.50 -2.55
CA VAL A 340 15.04 7.46 -1.52
C VAL A 340 16.10 6.45 -1.93
N VAL A 341 17.18 6.35 -1.17
CA VAL A 341 18.40 5.63 -1.58
C VAL A 341 19.04 4.91 -0.38
N HIS A 342 19.83 3.87 -0.67
CA HIS A 342 20.57 3.15 0.37
C HIS A 342 21.87 3.87 0.77
N ASN A 343 22.51 4.58 -0.16
CA ASN A 343 23.79 5.26 0.04
C ASN A 343 23.95 6.46 -0.89
N VAL A 344 24.92 7.32 -0.63
CA VAL A 344 25.31 8.48 -1.44
C VAL A 344 26.83 8.53 -1.63
N ALA A 345 27.29 9.15 -2.70
CA ALA A 345 28.71 9.17 -3.08
C ALA A 345 29.64 9.74 -1.99
N HIS A 346 29.17 10.73 -1.22
CA HIS A 346 29.94 11.37 -0.14
C HIS A 346 30.32 10.42 1.01
N ARG A 347 29.61 9.31 1.21
CA ARG A 347 29.83 8.36 2.32
C ARG A 347 30.91 7.31 2.02
N GLY A 348 31.57 7.36 0.88
CA GLY A 348 32.51 6.34 0.42
C GLY A 348 31.81 5.04 -0.01
N ASN A 349 32.57 4.00 -0.38
CA ASN A 349 32.04 2.70 -0.80
C ASN A 349 30.85 2.82 -1.74
N PHE A 350 31.02 3.40 -2.90
CA PHE A 350 29.95 3.65 -3.88
C PHE A 350 30.13 2.81 -5.15
N GLY A 351 29.01 2.57 -5.81
CA GLY A 351 28.90 1.85 -7.08
C GLY A 351 28.23 2.70 -8.16
N GLY A 352 27.65 2.02 -9.16
CA GLY A 352 26.99 2.68 -10.28
C GLY A 352 25.79 3.55 -9.88
N VAL A 353 25.07 3.17 -8.83
CA VAL A 353 23.89 3.91 -8.36
C VAL A 353 24.28 5.28 -7.81
N GLU A 354 25.26 5.32 -6.91
CA GLU A 354 25.75 6.57 -6.30
C GLU A 354 26.36 7.50 -7.34
N VAL A 355 27.11 6.96 -8.30
CA VAL A 355 27.63 7.75 -9.41
C VAL A 355 26.51 8.35 -10.26
N TYR A 356 25.49 7.59 -10.57
CA TYR A 356 24.31 8.08 -11.30
C TYR A 356 23.58 9.19 -10.53
N LEU A 357 23.35 8.99 -9.24
CA LEU A 357 22.68 9.97 -8.38
C LEU A 357 23.47 11.27 -8.25
N GLU A 358 24.81 11.19 -8.16
CA GLU A 358 25.68 12.36 -8.13
C GLU A 358 25.56 13.19 -9.41
N ARG A 359 25.47 12.52 -10.58
CA ARG A 359 25.23 13.19 -11.86
C ARG A 359 23.87 13.87 -11.91
N LEU A 360 22.81 13.18 -11.46
CA LEU A 360 21.47 13.78 -11.37
C LEU A 360 21.50 15.01 -10.47
N ARG A 361 22.08 14.89 -9.28
CA ARG A 361 22.18 16.00 -8.31
C ARG A 361 22.83 17.23 -8.93
N LYS A 362 23.98 17.05 -9.61
CA LYS A 362 24.73 18.16 -10.19
C LYS A 362 24.09 18.78 -11.43
N ARG A 363 23.28 18.02 -12.17
CA ARG A 363 22.86 18.40 -13.52
C ARG A 363 21.33 18.45 -13.74
N LEU A 364 20.51 18.10 -12.73
CA LEU A 364 19.04 18.15 -12.90
C LEU A 364 18.54 19.57 -13.16
N GLY A 365 19.29 20.59 -12.77
CA GLY A 365 19.07 21.99 -13.11
C GLY A 365 18.42 22.79 -11.97
N PRO A 366 18.41 24.14 -12.10
CA PRO A 366 18.06 25.03 -11.00
C PRO A 366 16.56 25.02 -10.63
N LYS A 367 15.71 24.47 -11.51
CA LYS A 367 14.26 24.30 -11.23
C LYS A 367 13.95 23.09 -10.35
N TRP A 368 14.98 22.33 -9.92
CA TRP A 368 14.83 21.16 -9.10
C TRP A 368 15.72 21.23 -7.86
N ARG A 369 15.09 21.24 -6.69
CA ARG A 369 15.77 21.03 -5.41
C ARG A 369 15.80 19.54 -5.12
N VAL A 370 16.99 18.96 -4.99
CA VAL A 370 17.16 17.55 -4.68
C VAL A 370 17.41 17.38 -3.19
N LEU A 371 16.66 16.47 -2.56
CA LEU A 371 16.91 15.98 -1.20
C LEU A 371 17.14 14.47 -1.26
N PHE A 372 17.90 13.94 -0.30
CA PHE A 372 18.17 12.51 -0.18
C PHE A 372 17.65 11.97 1.15
N TYR A 373 16.81 10.93 1.09
CA TYR A 373 16.45 10.11 2.25
C TYR A 373 17.25 8.83 2.19
N VAL A 374 18.27 8.72 3.07
CA VAL A 374 19.33 7.72 2.99
C VAL A 374 19.24 6.79 4.20
N ALA A 375 19.53 5.51 4.01
CA ALA A 375 19.76 4.57 5.10
C ALA A 375 20.90 5.12 6.01
N GLY A 376 20.75 4.99 7.31
CA GLY A 376 21.73 5.49 8.28
C GLY A 376 23.00 4.66 8.37
N SER A 377 23.80 4.93 9.40
CA SER A 377 25.00 4.16 9.73
C SER A 377 24.68 2.85 10.49
N SER A 378 23.46 2.74 10.99
CA SER A 378 22.95 1.56 11.67
C SER A 378 21.57 1.18 11.11
N ASP A 379 21.16 -0.07 11.33
CA ASP A 379 19.82 -0.54 10.96
C ASP A 379 18.67 0.15 11.73
N LYS A 380 19.01 1.01 12.69
CA LYS A 380 18.05 1.78 13.50
C LYS A 380 17.91 3.23 13.07
N ASP A 381 18.60 3.69 12.05
CA ASP A 381 18.51 5.09 11.64
C ASP A 381 18.39 5.31 10.14
N SER A 382 17.94 6.52 9.79
CA SER A 382 17.95 7.06 8.44
C SER A 382 18.23 8.55 8.50
N LEU A 383 18.81 9.11 7.44
CA LEU A 383 19.19 10.51 7.36
C LEU A 383 18.44 11.20 6.23
N LEU A 384 18.00 12.42 6.46
CA LEU A 384 17.63 13.37 5.43
C LEU A 384 18.80 14.29 5.16
N LEU A 385 19.27 14.33 3.91
CA LEU A 385 20.38 15.16 3.48
C LEU A 385 19.91 16.18 2.43
N ALA A 386 20.54 17.35 2.44
CA ALA A 386 20.41 18.35 1.39
C ALA A 386 21.12 17.90 0.08
N GLY A 387 20.95 18.69 -0.98
CA GLY A 387 21.58 18.43 -2.26
C GLY A 387 23.11 18.40 -2.20
N ASP A 388 23.75 19.14 -1.34
CA ASP A 388 25.21 19.17 -1.06
C ASP A 388 25.66 18.13 -0.03
N TYR A 389 24.77 17.24 0.38
CA TYR A 389 24.94 16.20 1.41
C TYR A 389 25.05 16.71 2.85
N GLU A 390 24.75 17.98 3.12
CA GLU A 390 24.57 18.45 4.49
C GLU A 390 23.42 17.72 5.16
N GLN A 391 23.63 17.25 6.39
CA GLN A 391 22.60 16.56 7.16
C GLN A 391 21.55 17.56 7.67
N ILE A 392 20.32 17.43 7.16
CA ILE A 392 19.17 18.21 7.64
C ILE A 392 18.59 17.59 8.92
N GLN A 393 18.35 16.26 8.88
CA GLN A 393 17.68 15.56 9.98
C GLN A 393 18.14 14.10 10.07
N ARG A 394 18.11 13.56 11.29
CA ARG A 394 18.32 12.14 11.59
C ARG A 394 17.07 11.57 12.23
N PHE A 395 16.62 10.42 11.72
CA PHE A 395 15.51 9.66 12.26
C PHE A 395 16.04 8.41 12.93
N THR A 396 15.57 8.14 14.16
CA THR A 396 15.95 6.93 14.92
C THR A 396 14.73 6.07 15.15
N PHE A 397 14.86 4.78 14.94
CA PHE A 397 13.77 3.82 14.98
C PHE A 397 13.98 2.79 16.10
N ARG A 398 12.90 2.36 16.74
CA ARG A 398 12.95 1.27 17.73
C ARG A 398 13.18 -0.09 17.04
N GLN A 399 12.57 -0.27 15.87
CA GLN A 399 12.68 -1.49 15.08
C GLN A 399 13.87 -1.42 14.13
N GLU A 400 14.79 -2.38 14.26
CA GLU A 400 15.90 -2.54 13.33
C GLU A 400 15.41 -2.89 11.92
N TYR A 401 16.10 -2.39 10.92
CA TYR A 401 15.89 -2.80 9.55
C TYR A 401 16.39 -4.22 9.32
N SER A 402 15.65 -4.97 8.54
CA SER A 402 16.13 -6.20 7.89
C SER A 402 15.55 -6.26 6.48
N ALA A 403 16.20 -6.97 5.58
CA ALA A 403 15.74 -7.11 4.20
C ALA A 403 14.37 -7.82 4.06
N GLY A 404 13.94 -8.53 5.11
CA GLY A 404 12.61 -9.13 5.21
C GLY A 404 11.53 -8.20 5.77
N LEU A 405 11.87 -6.99 6.21
CA LEU A 405 10.93 -6.05 6.77
C LEU A 405 10.19 -5.32 5.65
N LEU A 406 8.88 -5.58 5.50
CA LEU A 406 8.07 -5.01 4.43
C LEU A 406 7.38 -3.71 4.84
N THR A 407 7.09 -3.53 6.14
CA THR A 407 6.42 -2.35 6.69
C THR A 407 7.04 -1.95 8.02
N CYS A 408 7.01 -0.64 8.33
CA CYS A 408 7.41 -0.12 9.62
C CYS A 408 6.76 1.25 9.84
N ALA A 409 5.81 1.33 10.78
CA ALA A 409 5.05 2.55 11.05
C ALA A 409 5.94 3.77 11.37
N GLN A 410 7.06 3.58 12.08
CA GLN A 410 7.98 4.67 12.40
C GLN A 410 8.70 5.20 11.15
N ARG A 411 9.14 4.30 10.23
CA ARG A 411 9.79 4.70 8.97
C ARG A 411 8.80 5.36 8.00
N GLU A 412 7.57 4.89 7.99
CA GLU A 412 6.47 5.49 7.24
C GLU A 412 6.13 6.88 7.76
N SER A 413 6.08 7.05 9.10
CA SER A 413 5.86 8.35 9.73
C SER A 413 6.99 9.34 9.40
N ALA A 414 8.24 8.89 9.39
CA ALA A 414 9.38 9.72 9.00
C ALA A 414 9.24 10.24 7.55
N LEU A 415 8.81 9.39 6.61
CA LEU A 415 8.59 9.84 5.23
C LEU A 415 7.43 10.84 5.14
N ARG A 416 6.32 10.64 5.90
CA ARG A 416 5.22 11.62 5.96
C ARG A 416 5.71 12.98 6.47
N GLU A 417 6.50 12.97 7.54
CA GLU A 417 7.11 14.19 8.10
C GLU A 417 8.01 14.90 7.08
N ILE A 418 8.87 14.17 6.37
CA ILE A 418 9.73 14.72 5.31
C ILE A 418 8.88 15.37 4.21
N ILE A 419 7.85 14.66 3.72
CA ILE A 419 6.97 15.15 2.65
C ILE A 419 6.32 16.48 3.02
N VAL A 420 5.84 16.60 4.25
CA VAL A 420 5.16 17.81 4.74
C VAL A 420 6.14 18.94 4.97
N ASN A 421 7.17 18.71 5.78
CA ASN A 421 8.06 19.75 6.26
C ASN A 421 8.93 20.34 5.13
N HIS A 422 9.29 19.52 4.14
CA HIS A 422 10.14 19.94 3.03
C HIS A 422 9.39 20.17 1.72
N LYS A 423 8.03 20.11 1.73
CA LYS A 423 7.16 20.37 0.58
C LYS A 423 7.57 19.53 -0.64
N ILE A 424 7.71 18.22 -0.45
CA ILE A 424 8.13 17.30 -1.53
C ILE A 424 7.08 17.29 -2.65
N ASP A 425 7.50 17.60 -3.87
CA ASP A 425 6.65 17.54 -5.07
C ASP A 425 6.67 16.19 -5.74
N LEU A 426 7.79 15.43 -5.65
CA LEU A 426 7.99 14.11 -6.26
C LEU A 426 8.87 13.25 -5.37
N VAL A 427 8.52 11.96 -5.21
CA VAL A 427 9.40 10.96 -4.58
C VAL A 427 9.96 10.03 -5.66
N HIS A 428 11.28 9.91 -5.74
CA HIS A 428 11.92 8.95 -6.63
C HIS A 428 12.67 7.89 -5.81
N PHE A 429 12.14 6.67 -5.84
CA PHE A 429 12.75 5.52 -5.20
C PHE A 429 13.84 4.96 -6.11
N HIS A 430 15.09 4.99 -5.64
CA HIS A 430 16.22 4.39 -6.35
C HIS A 430 16.66 3.08 -5.71
N HIS A 431 16.51 2.95 -4.39
CA HIS A 431 16.84 1.70 -3.72
C HIS A 431 16.15 1.54 -2.37
N PHE A 432 15.86 0.29 -2.00
CA PHE A 432 15.14 -0.02 -0.76
C PHE A 432 15.99 -0.73 0.33
N ILE A 433 17.29 -0.97 0.12
CA ILE A 433 18.15 -1.42 1.22
C ILE A 433 18.20 -0.31 2.28
N GLY A 434 17.87 -0.68 3.53
CA GLY A 434 17.71 0.26 4.64
C GLY A 434 16.33 0.95 4.71
N HIS A 435 15.45 0.71 3.75
CA HIS A 435 14.10 1.26 3.66
C HIS A 435 13.05 0.16 3.50
N VAL A 436 11.84 0.41 4.01
CA VAL A 436 10.72 -0.53 3.85
C VAL A 436 9.94 -0.24 2.56
N PRO A 437 9.50 -1.27 1.83
CA PRO A 437 8.75 -1.06 0.58
C PRO A 437 7.40 -0.36 0.80
N SER A 438 6.83 -0.40 2.01
CA SER A 438 5.60 0.33 2.34
C SER A 438 5.70 1.85 2.21
N LEU A 439 6.90 2.43 2.07
CA LEU A 439 7.09 3.85 1.75
C LEU A 439 6.42 4.25 0.43
N ILE A 440 6.23 3.31 -0.50
CA ILE A 440 5.48 3.54 -1.75
C ILE A 440 4.03 3.93 -1.43
N TYR A 441 3.39 3.23 -0.50
CA TYR A 441 2.02 3.56 -0.08
C TYR A 441 1.94 4.93 0.60
N VAL A 442 2.99 5.32 1.34
CA VAL A 442 3.06 6.64 1.96
C VAL A 442 3.04 7.74 0.91
N ALA A 443 3.88 7.65 -0.13
CA ALA A 443 3.87 8.63 -1.24
C ALA A 443 2.48 8.72 -1.88
N ARG A 444 1.85 7.57 -2.17
CA ARG A 444 0.49 7.50 -2.72
C ARG A 444 -0.54 8.14 -1.79
N GLN A 445 -0.56 7.80 -0.49
CA GLN A 445 -1.47 8.37 0.51
C GLN A 445 -1.33 9.89 0.65
N MET A 446 -0.09 10.38 0.57
CA MET A 446 0.21 11.81 0.64
C MET A 446 -0.09 12.56 -0.66
N GLY A 447 -0.53 11.87 -1.73
CA GLY A 447 -0.82 12.44 -3.04
C GLY A 447 0.41 13.04 -3.71
N VAL A 448 1.60 12.49 -3.41
CA VAL A 448 2.84 12.90 -4.04
C VAL A 448 3.16 11.89 -5.13
N PRO A 449 3.30 12.32 -6.40
CA PRO A 449 3.66 11.40 -7.47
C PRO A 449 4.99 10.73 -7.19
N SER A 450 5.12 9.48 -7.66
CA SER A 450 6.29 8.68 -7.40
C SER A 450 6.86 8.01 -8.65
N ALA A 451 8.19 7.88 -8.68
CA ALA A 451 8.93 7.10 -9.65
C ALA A 451 9.76 6.03 -8.94
N PHE A 452 10.02 4.92 -9.60
CA PHE A 452 10.97 3.90 -9.14
C PHE A 452 11.90 3.52 -10.27
N THR A 453 13.22 3.64 -10.06
CA THR A 453 14.24 3.11 -10.98
C THR A 453 14.77 1.78 -10.47
N ALA A 454 14.64 0.74 -11.28
CA ALA A 454 15.14 -0.60 -10.98
C ALA A 454 16.63 -0.69 -11.31
N HIS A 455 17.48 -0.34 -10.35
CA HIS A 455 18.94 -0.44 -10.50
C HIS A 455 19.49 -1.86 -10.38
N ASP A 456 18.73 -2.73 -9.70
CA ASP A 456 19.03 -4.16 -9.50
C ASP A 456 17.74 -4.95 -9.33
N PHE A 457 17.83 -6.16 -8.78
CA PHE A 457 16.68 -7.05 -8.58
C PHE A 457 16.25 -7.15 -7.11
N PHE A 458 16.54 -6.16 -6.26
CA PHE A 458 16.17 -6.20 -4.85
C PHE A 458 14.66 -6.42 -4.60
N PRO A 459 13.72 -5.81 -5.34
CA PRO A 459 12.31 -6.18 -5.26
C PRO A 459 12.03 -7.65 -5.55
N VAL A 460 12.72 -8.25 -6.53
CA VAL A 460 12.53 -9.65 -6.95
C VAL A 460 13.05 -10.64 -5.91
N CYS A 461 14.21 -10.35 -5.30
CA CYS A 461 14.85 -11.20 -4.31
C CYS A 461 15.66 -10.38 -3.30
N ASN A 462 15.77 -10.86 -2.05
CA ASN A 462 16.69 -10.29 -1.07
C ASN A 462 18.16 -10.33 -1.54
N GLU A 463 18.51 -11.27 -2.42
CA GLU A 463 19.75 -11.30 -3.16
C GLU A 463 19.59 -10.47 -4.44
N PHE A 464 19.86 -9.18 -4.32
CA PHE A 464 19.65 -8.18 -5.39
C PHE A 464 20.34 -8.51 -6.72
N ASN A 465 21.40 -9.32 -6.68
CA ASN A 465 22.15 -9.78 -7.85
C ASN A 465 21.69 -11.16 -8.36
N LEU A 466 20.70 -11.80 -7.72
CA LEU A 466 20.16 -13.10 -8.10
C LEU A 466 21.20 -14.23 -8.10
N ILE A 467 22.27 -14.11 -7.31
CA ILE A 467 23.25 -15.18 -7.13
C ILE A 467 22.76 -16.14 -6.05
N SER A 468 22.65 -17.41 -6.38
CA SER A 468 22.18 -18.48 -5.51
C SER A 468 23.16 -18.77 -4.33
N PHE A 469 22.75 -19.62 -3.43
CA PHE A 469 23.63 -20.11 -2.36
C PHE A 469 24.81 -20.95 -2.89
N LYS A 470 24.75 -21.44 -4.14
CA LYS A 470 25.82 -22.17 -4.82
C LYS A 470 26.86 -21.25 -5.47
N GLY A 471 26.62 -19.94 -5.50
CA GLY A 471 27.51 -18.95 -6.10
C GLY A 471 27.30 -18.70 -7.59
N ASP A 472 26.22 -19.22 -8.17
CA ASP A 472 25.83 -19.06 -9.56
C ASP A 472 24.54 -18.23 -9.73
N PHE A 473 24.21 -17.80 -10.95
CA PHE A 473 22.94 -17.18 -11.26
C PHE A 473 21.80 -18.16 -11.04
N CYS A 474 20.79 -17.77 -10.25
CA CYS A 474 19.69 -18.64 -9.85
C CYS A 474 18.68 -18.97 -10.96
N GLY A 475 18.77 -18.32 -12.15
CA GLY A 475 17.81 -18.50 -13.24
C GLY A 475 16.50 -17.69 -13.12
N ALA A 476 16.40 -16.75 -12.15
CA ALA A 476 15.19 -15.93 -12.03
C ALA A 476 14.88 -15.16 -13.35
N PRO A 477 13.61 -15.01 -13.72
CA PRO A 477 12.40 -15.28 -12.93
C PRO A 477 11.86 -16.73 -13.00
N ASP A 478 12.52 -17.64 -13.70
CA ASP A 478 12.03 -18.99 -14.01
C ASP A 478 12.16 -20.00 -12.87
N VAL A 479 12.65 -19.57 -11.71
CA VAL A 479 12.77 -20.38 -10.51
C VAL A 479 11.46 -20.45 -9.73
N THR A 480 11.16 -21.62 -9.17
CA THR A 480 10.00 -21.83 -8.32
C THR A 480 10.20 -21.20 -6.93
N ILE A 481 9.11 -20.88 -6.24
CA ILE A 481 9.17 -20.37 -4.85
C ILE A 481 9.83 -21.41 -3.93
N ALA A 482 9.60 -22.70 -4.14
CA ALA A 482 10.25 -23.75 -3.34
C ALA A 482 11.79 -23.72 -3.48
N GLN A 483 12.31 -23.51 -4.71
CA GLN A 483 13.76 -23.33 -4.92
C GLN A 483 14.28 -22.05 -4.25
N CYS A 484 13.51 -20.96 -4.30
CA CYS A 484 13.84 -19.72 -3.60
C CYS A 484 13.89 -19.93 -2.07
N ASP A 485 12.94 -20.66 -1.49
CA ASP A 485 12.88 -20.94 -0.06
C ASP A 485 14.11 -21.74 0.41
N VAL A 486 14.54 -22.75 -0.36
CA VAL A 486 15.80 -23.49 -0.09
C VAL A 486 17.01 -22.54 -0.18
N CYS A 487 17.12 -21.79 -1.27
CA CYS A 487 18.25 -20.86 -1.51
C CYS A 487 18.38 -19.81 -0.39
N LEU A 488 17.29 -19.15 -0.03
CA LEU A 488 17.29 -18.08 0.98
C LEU A 488 17.44 -18.63 2.41
N SER A 489 16.95 -19.86 2.68
CA SER A 489 17.18 -20.54 3.95
C SER A 489 18.66 -20.82 4.15
N GLU A 490 19.32 -21.40 3.15
CA GLU A 490 20.76 -21.75 3.22
C GLU A 490 21.64 -20.50 3.29
N LYS A 491 21.39 -19.52 2.44
CA LYS A 491 22.23 -18.31 2.30
C LYS A 491 22.01 -17.26 3.38
N ARG A 492 20.76 -17.06 3.80
CA ARG A 492 20.35 -15.93 4.67
C ARG A 492 19.56 -16.34 5.89
N ARG A 493 19.30 -17.63 6.10
CA ARG A 493 18.44 -18.17 7.17
C ARG A 493 17.03 -17.56 7.15
N ILE A 494 16.53 -17.22 5.96
CA ILE A 494 15.18 -16.71 5.76
C ILE A 494 14.21 -17.89 5.80
N LYS A 495 13.09 -17.71 6.53
CA LYS A 495 12.08 -18.76 6.71
C LYS A 495 11.37 -19.08 5.37
N PRO A 496 11.11 -20.38 5.07
CA PRO A 496 10.29 -20.77 3.94
C PRO A 496 8.93 -20.06 3.96
N GLY A 497 8.42 -19.71 2.76
CA GLY A 497 7.20 -18.94 2.57
C GLY A 497 7.38 -17.42 2.60
N SER A 498 8.49 -16.92 3.17
CA SER A 498 8.74 -15.46 3.24
C SER A 498 8.95 -14.85 1.87
N GLN A 499 9.52 -15.58 0.93
CA GLN A 499 9.74 -15.09 -0.44
C GLN A 499 8.42 -14.95 -1.22
N ALA A 500 7.46 -15.85 -1.01
CA ALA A 500 6.14 -15.72 -1.60
C ALA A 500 5.43 -14.45 -1.10
N GLN A 501 5.41 -14.25 0.22
CA GLN A 501 4.84 -13.05 0.84
C GLN A 501 5.53 -11.77 0.35
N ARG A 502 6.88 -11.80 0.26
CA ARG A 502 7.65 -10.67 -0.26
C ARG A 502 7.26 -10.33 -1.70
N ARG A 503 7.18 -11.33 -2.59
CA ARG A 503 6.81 -11.10 -4.00
C ARG A 503 5.37 -10.61 -4.14
N GLU A 504 4.45 -11.12 -3.35
CA GLU A 504 3.06 -10.66 -3.32
C GLU A 504 2.97 -9.18 -2.89
N PHE A 505 3.68 -8.82 -1.81
CA PHE A 505 3.76 -7.44 -1.35
C PHE A 505 4.35 -6.49 -2.41
N TRP A 506 5.48 -6.86 -3.02
CA TRP A 506 6.10 -6.05 -4.06
C TRP A 506 5.24 -5.91 -5.31
N ASN A 507 4.56 -7.00 -5.73
CA ASN A 507 3.63 -6.93 -6.86
C ASN A 507 2.51 -5.92 -6.61
N ASP A 508 2.01 -5.86 -5.40
CA ASP A 508 0.98 -4.90 -5.03
C ASP A 508 1.57 -3.48 -4.90
N ALA A 509 2.68 -3.29 -4.19
CA ALA A 509 3.31 -1.99 -4.00
C ALA A 509 3.70 -1.31 -5.33
N LEU A 510 4.29 -2.05 -6.27
CA LEU A 510 4.70 -1.51 -7.57
C LEU A 510 3.52 -0.99 -8.41
N ARG A 511 2.30 -1.45 -8.17
CA ARG A 511 1.06 -0.93 -8.79
C ARG A 511 0.82 0.55 -8.45
N TYR A 512 1.28 1.00 -7.28
CA TYR A 512 1.05 2.36 -6.77
C TYR A 512 2.19 3.33 -7.06
N VAL A 513 3.24 2.88 -7.71
CA VAL A 513 4.25 3.77 -8.28
C VAL A 513 3.68 4.36 -9.58
N ASP A 514 3.81 5.65 -9.79
CA ASP A 514 3.24 6.31 -10.99
C ASP A 514 4.10 6.10 -12.24
N MET A 515 5.39 5.82 -12.08
CA MET A 515 6.30 5.53 -13.19
C MET A 515 7.39 4.54 -12.79
N LEU A 516 7.54 3.48 -13.57
CA LEU A 516 8.63 2.50 -13.43
C LEU A 516 9.68 2.74 -14.50
N ILE A 517 10.94 2.85 -14.10
CA ILE A 517 12.10 3.08 -14.98
C ILE A 517 13.01 1.87 -14.91
N PHE A 518 13.32 1.30 -16.05
CA PHE A 518 14.26 0.20 -16.22
C PHE A 518 15.45 0.66 -17.07
N ASN A 519 16.63 0.10 -16.82
CA ASN A 519 17.83 0.50 -17.55
C ASN A 519 17.99 -0.24 -18.90
N THR A 520 17.35 -1.41 -19.05
CA THR A 520 17.34 -2.26 -20.25
C THR A 520 16.00 -2.97 -20.42
N GLU A 521 15.70 -3.45 -21.62
CA GLU A 521 14.50 -4.26 -21.88
C GLU A 521 14.56 -5.61 -21.16
N GLY A 522 15.72 -6.27 -21.10
CA GLY A 522 15.91 -7.52 -20.35
C GLY A 522 15.64 -7.36 -18.86
N GLY A 523 16.07 -6.24 -18.27
CA GLY A 523 15.72 -5.88 -16.88
C GLY A 523 14.21 -5.72 -16.71
N LYS A 524 13.56 -4.97 -17.60
CA LYS A 524 12.09 -4.79 -17.60
C LYS A 524 11.34 -6.12 -17.78
N GLN A 525 11.82 -6.99 -18.66
CA GLN A 525 11.23 -8.32 -18.86
C GLN A 525 11.30 -9.20 -17.61
N THR A 526 12.45 -9.20 -16.90
CA THR A 526 12.61 -9.94 -15.65
C THR A 526 11.58 -9.51 -14.62
N TYR A 527 11.38 -8.20 -14.45
CA TYR A 527 10.36 -7.66 -13.56
C TYR A 527 8.93 -7.99 -14.04
N SER A 528 8.65 -7.83 -15.33
CA SER A 528 7.32 -8.08 -15.92
C SER A 528 6.92 -9.56 -15.87
N ARG A 529 7.88 -10.48 -15.93
CA ARG A 529 7.65 -11.92 -15.76
C ARG A 529 7.47 -12.30 -14.29
N THR A 530 8.10 -11.55 -13.38
CA THR A 530 7.94 -11.75 -11.93
C THR A 530 6.64 -11.16 -11.41
N TYR A 531 6.23 -9.99 -11.93
CA TYR A 531 5.14 -9.18 -11.39
C TYR A 531 4.11 -8.81 -12.46
N PRO A 532 2.87 -9.35 -12.34
CA PRO A 532 1.76 -8.94 -13.21
C PRO A 532 1.50 -7.44 -13.21
N SER A 533 1.66 -6.76 -12.06
CA SER A 533 1.49 -5.31 -11.94
C SER A 533 2.45 -4.52 -12.82
N VAL A 534 3.70 -4.96 -12.96
CA VAL A 534 4.69 -4.33 -13.84
C VAL A 534 4.35 -4.56 -15.31
N ARG A 535 3.92 -5.78 -15.67
CA ARG A 535 3.52 -6.11 -17.04
C ARG A 535 2.33 -5.27 -17.52
N GLN A 536 1.42 -4.93 -16.61
CA GLN A 536 0.21 -4.14 -16.87
C GLN A 536 0.40 -2.64 -16.62
N HIS A 537 1.60 -2.23 -16.20
CA HIS A 537 1.84 -0.85 -15.79
C HIS A 537 1.89 0.08 -17.00
N SER A 538 1.03 1.11 -17.00
CA SER A 538 0.87 2.03 -18.13
C SER A 538 2.10 2.90 -18.43
N ARG A 539 2.98 3.09 -17.44
CA ARG A 539 4.20 3.90 -17.54
C ARG A 539 5.43 3.13 -17.06
N ALA A 540 5.67 1.97 -17.63
CA ALA A 540 6.90 1.20 -17.46
C ALA A 540 7.83 1.49 -18.66
N ILE A 541 8.81 2.37 -18.47
CA ILE A 541 9.71 2.86 -19.53
C ILE A 541 11.11 2.26 -19.38
N VAL A 542 11.86 2.26 -20.49
CA VAL A 542 13.29 1.98 -20.49
C VAL A 542 14.03 3.29 -20.70
N LEU A 543 14.91 3.62 -19.74
CA LEU A 543 15.73 4.82 -19.77
C LEU A 543 17.15 4.43 -19.34
N PRO A 544 18.06 4.15 -20.28
CA PRO A 544 19.40 3.68 -20.00
C PRO A 544 20.21 4.67 -19.15
N VAL A 545 21.07 4.14 -18.26
CA VAL A 545 21.92 4.97 -17.38
C VAL A 545 22.99 5.68 -18.20
N PRO A 546 23.12 7.01 -18.13
CA PRO A 546 24.02 7.77 -18.99
C PRO A 546 25.45 7.80 -18.47
N ILE A 547 26.39 8.05 -19.38
CA ILE A 547 27.74 8.46 -19.07
C ILE A 547 28.00 9.89 -19.54
N PRO A 548 28.95 10.64 -18.92
CA PRO A 548 29.32 11.97 -19.39
C PRO A 548 29.93 11.93 -20.80
N ASP A 549 29.65 12.94 -21.60
CA ASP A 549 30.31 13.10 -22.92
C ASP A 549 31.79 13.40 -22.74
N ARG A 550 32.63 12.72 -23.54
CA ARG A 550 34.08 12.90 -23.59
C ARG A 550 34.59 12.79 -24.98
N PRO A 551 35.66 13.52 -25.33
CA PRO A 551 36.33 13.31 -26.61
C PRO A 551 36.98 11.92 -26.64
N ALA A 552 36.75 11.20 -27.74
CA ALA A 552 37.44 9.94 -28.02
C ALA A 552 38.91 10.28 -28.35
N ALA A 553 39.83 9.90 -27.47
CA ALA A 553 41.26 9.96 -27.72
C ALA A 553 41.84 8.55 -27.60
N ARG A 554 42.61 8.11 -28.55
CA ARG A 554 43.21 6.77 -28.59
C ARG A 554 44.74 6.87 -28.52
N GLY A 555 45.35 5.96 -27.76
CA GLY A 555 46.77 5.70 -27.83
C GLY A 555 47.15 4.89 -29.09
N GLN A 556 48.40 4.92 -29.46
CA GLN A 556 48.95 4.07 -30.54
C GLN A 556 49.10 2.63 -30.05
N ARG A 557 48.76 1.66 -30.92
CA ARG A 557 48.87 0.24 -30.61
C ARG A 557 50.34 -0.23 -30.59
N GLY A 558 50.69 -1.03 -29.56
CA GLY A 558 51.91 -1.84 -29.50
C GLY A 558 51.71 -3.27 -30.06
N GLY A 559 52.74 -4.09 -30.02
CA GLY A 559 52.68 -5.49 -30.46
C GLY A 559 52.00 -6.47 -29.50
N VAL A 560 51.63 -6.02 -28.32
CA VAL A 560 50.95 -6.80 -27.25
C VAL A 560 49.51 -6.35 -27.12
N LEU A 561 48.57 -7.30 -27.03
CA LEU A 561 47.15 -6.99 -26.78
C LEU A 561 46.96 -6.50 -25.37
N LYS A 562 46.53 -5.24 -25.18
CA LYS A 562 46.21 -4.68 -23.85
C LYS A 562 44.75 -4.84 -23.54
N VAL A 563 44.45 -5.53 -22.45
CA VAL A 563 43.09 -5.91 -22.05
C VAL A 563 42.70 -5.23 -20.73
N ALA A 564 41.74 -4.36 -20.77
CA ALA A 564 41.22 -3.65 -19.59
C ALA A 564 40.15 -4.48 -18.82
N VAL A 565 40.27 -4.56 -17.52
CA VAL A 565 39.22 -5.02 -16.59
C VAL A 565 38.73 -3.80 -15.86
N LEU A 566 37.47 -3.39 -16.10
CA LEU A 566 36.90 -2.16 -15.59
C LEU A 566 35.94 -2.44 -14.43
N GLY A 567 36.10 -1.72 -13.31
CA GLY A 567 35.28 -1.85 -12.10
C GLY A 567 35.92 -2.79 -11.09
N ASN A 568 35.19 -3.00 -9.96
CA ASN A 568 35.70 -3.82 -8.86
C ASN A 568 35.71 -5.31 -9.23
N VAL A 569 36.78 -6.01 -8.93
CA VAL A 569 36.93 -7.46 -9.12
C VAL A 569 36.33 -8.15 -7.88
N THR A 570 35.13 -8.68 -8.05
CA THR A 570 34.33 -9.36 -7.03
C THR A 570 33.77 -10.66 -7.59
N LEU A 571 33.21 -11.54 -6.77
CA LEU A 571 32.58 -12.78 -7.21
C LEU A 571 31.59 -12.55 -8.35
N GLN A 572 30.61 -11.66 -8.12
CA GLN A 572 29.56 -11.37 -9.09
C GLN A 572 30.06 -10.75 -10.40
N LYS A 573 31.23 -10.11 -10.38
CA LYS A 573 31.92 -9.55 -11.56
C LYS A 573 32.87 -10.53 -12.21
N GLY A 574 32.82 -11.82 -11.81
CA GLY A 574 33.64 -12.87 -12.41
C GLY A 574 35.04 -12.95 -11.88
N GLY A 575 35.33 -12.47 -10.65
CA GLY A 575 36.65 -12.54 -10.04
C GLY A 575 37.24 -13.95 -10.04
N ASP A 576 36.41 -14.97 -9.81
CA ASP A 576 36.84 -16.39 -9.90
C ASP A 576 37.37 -16.75 -11.29
N VAL A 577 36.69 -16.37 -12.37
CA VAL A 577 37.07 -16.64 -13.76
C VAL A 577 38.38 -15.93 -14.07
N LEU A 578 38.44 -14.63 -13.74
CA LEU A 578 39.66 -13.83 -13.98
C LEU A 578 40.89 -14.38 -13.24
N SER A 579 40.68 -14.85 -11.99
CA SER A 579 41.78 -15.42 -11.18
C SER A 579 42.36 -16.72 -11.75
N ARG A 580 41.59 -17.46 -12.56
CA ARG A 580 42.05 -18.66 -13.27
C ARG A 580 42.58 -18.38 -14.67
N VAL A 581 41.95 -17.45 -15.39
CA VAL A 581 42.34 -17.13 -16.80
C VAL A 581 43.66 -16.39 -16.89
N PHE A 582 43.95 -15.41 -16.03
CA PHE A 582 45.17 -14.62 -16.11
C PHE A 582 46.44 -15.46 -16.02
N PRO A 583 46.60 -16.42 -15.09
CA PRO A 583 47.76 -17.29 -15.03
C PRO A 583 47.93 -18.19 -16.27
N MET A 584 46.81 -18.60 -16.92
CA MET A 584 46.83 -19.47 -18.11
C MET A 584 47.34 -18.74 -19.35
N LEU A 585 47.23 -17.42 -19.38
CA LEU A 585 47.69 -16.57 -20.51
C LEU A 585 48.98 -15.79 -20.22
N LYS A 586 49.73 -16.17 -19.16
CA LYS A 586 50.94 -15.44 -18.73
C LYS A 586 52.04 -15.38 -19.76
N ASP A 587 52.12 -16.39 -20.63
CA ASP A 587 53.19 -16.56 -21.67
C ASP A 587 52.65 -16.13 -23.06
N GLU A 588 51.44 -15.60 -23.16
CA GLU A 588 50.85 -15.09 -24.40
C GLU A 588 51.17 -13.61 -24.63
N ARG A 589 50.94 -13.11 -25.86
CA ARG A 589 51.13 -11.70 -26.20
C ARG A 589 49.96 -10.82 -25.68
N VAL A 590 49.67 -10.89 -24.39
CA VAL A 590 48.58 -10.18 -23.73
C VAL A 590 49.02 -9.58 -22.39
N GLU A 591 48.56 -8.38 -22.13
CA GLU A 591 48.73 -7.67 -20.86
C GLU A 591 47.38 -7.24 -20.30
N PHE A 592 47.12 -7.57 -19.03
CA PHE A 592 45.84 -7.27 -18.31
C PHE A 592 45.99 -6.04 -17.41
N HIS A 593 45.17 -5.02 -17.64
CA HIS A 593 45.15 -3.78 -16.88
C HIS A 593 43.89 -3.73 -16.03
N VAL A 594 44.00 -3.83 -14.70
CA VAL A 594 42.87 -3.84 -13.76
C VAL A 594 42.65 -2.44 -13.23
N PHE A 595 41.49 -1.85 -13.56
CA PHE A 595 41.01 -0.54 -13.10
C PHE A 595 39.83 -0.70 -12.14
N GLY A 596 40.14 -0.80 -10.84
CA GLY A 596 39.15 -1.01 -9.77
C GLY A 596 39.81 -1.63 -8.55
N ARG A 597 38.99 -1.74 -7.47
CA ARG A 597 39.40 -2.50 -6.30
C ARG A 597 39.30 -4.00 -6.57
N VAL A 598 40.18 -4.75 -5.96
CA VAL A 598 40.15 -6.21 -5.97
C VAL A 598 39.77 -6.70 -4.57
N ASP A 599 38.72 -7.52 -4.47
CA ASP A 599 38.30 -8.08 -3.20
C ASP A 599 39.43 -8.95 -2.59
N PRO A 600 39.55 -8.99 -1.22
CA PRO A 600 40.61 -9.71 -0.53
C PRO A 600 40.76 -11.19 -0.94
N GLU A 601 39.66 -11.85 -1.28
CA GLU A 601 39.68 -13.25 -1.74
C GLU A 601 40.45 -13.42 -3.09
N TYR A 602 40.53 -12.37 -3.92
CA TYR A 602 41.28 -12.32 -5.18
C TYR A 602 42.62 -11.60 -5.02
N ALA A 603 43.13 -11.40 -3.83
CA ALA A 603 44.33 -10.65 -3.54
C ALA A 603 45.57 -11.19 -4.26
N ARG A 604 45.59 -12.47 -4.66
CA ARG A 604 46.64 -13.07 -5.47
C ARG A 604 46.81 -12.40 -6.84
N LEU A 605 45.75 -11.79 -7.40
CA LEU A 605 45.84 -11.01 -8.64
C LEU A 605 46.61 -9.69 -8.51
N VAL A 606 46.78 -9.19 -7.27
CA VAL A 606 47.35 -7.87 -6.98
C VAL A 606 48.57 -7.92 -6.06
N SER A 607 48.89 -9.09 -5.48
CA SER A 607 50.05 -9.31 -4.61
C SER A 607 51.36 -9.52 -5.39
N GLY A 608 52.48 -9.64 -4.70
CA GLY A 608 53.76 -9.98 -5.32
C GLY A 608 53.80 -11.34 -6.04
N ALA A 609 52.79 -12.20 -5.84
CA ALA A 609 52.59 -13.46 -6.56
C ALA A 609 51.71 -13.33 -7.81
N ARG A 610 51.37 -12.13 -8.24
CA ARG A 610 50.58 -11.90 -9.47
C ARG A 610 51.32 -12.35 -10.72
N PRO A 611 50.61 -12.78 -11.77
CA PRO A 611 51.22 -13.03 -13.08
C PRO A 611 51.91 -11.79 -13.62
N ASN A 612 53.06 -11.97 -14.30
CA ASN A 612 53.89 -10.86 -14.82
C ASN A 612 53.15 -9.99 -15.84
N ASN A 613 52.11 -10.52 -16.50
CA ASN A 613 51.27 -9.82 -17.46
C ASN A 613 50.07 -9.10 -16.87
N VAL A 614 50.01 -8.87 -15.55
CA VAL A 614 48.93 -8.17 -14.88
C VAL A 614 49.40 -6.86 -14.24
N VAL A 615 48.82 -5.74 -14.64
CA VAL A 615 49.04 -4.40 -14.08
C VAL A 615 47.82 -3.93 -13.35
N VAL A 616 47.98 -3.50 -12.10
CA VAL A 616 46.84 -3.01 -11.27
C VAL A 616 46.96 -1.51 -11.07
N HIS A 617 45.95 -0.77 -11.55
CA HIS A 617 45.91 0.68 -11.47
C HIS A 617 45.11 1.19 -10.24
N GLY A 618 44.36 0.29 -9.60
CA GLY A 618 43.47 0.69 -8.48
C GLY A 618 42.18 1.41 -8.92
N SER A 619 41.51 2.01 -7.94
CA SER A 619 40.26 2.74 -8.21
C SER A 619 40.50 4.04 -8.95
N TYR A 620 39.61 4.37 -9.88
CA TYR A 620 39.68 5.61 -10.66
C TYR A 620 38.37 6.40 -10.55
N SER A 621 38.45 7.70 -10.86
CA SER A 621 37.23 8.51 -10.98
C SER A 621 36.61 8.30 -12.37
N ILE A 622 35.32 8.01 -12.38
CA ILE A 622 34.57 7.89 -13.64
C ILE A 622 34.54 9.22 -14.43
N ASP A 623 34.75 10.34 -13.78
CA ASP A 623 34.84 11.66 -14.41
C ASP A 623 36.26 11.98 -14.92
N ALA A 624 37.28 11.21 -14.52
CA ALA A 624 38.66 11.33 -14.96
C ALA A 624 39.30 9.94 -15.11
N PRO A 625 38.98 9.18 -16.19
CA PRO A 625 39.60 7.88 -16.41
C PRO A 625 41.10 8.05 -16.68
N PRO A 626 41.91 7.09 -16.20
CA PRO A 626 43.34 7.17 -16.35
C PRO A 626 43.73 7.03 -17.84
N ASP A 627 44.81 7.70 -18.25
CA ASP A 627 45.32 7.65 -19.62
C ASP A 627 45.65 6.23 -20.07
N ALA A 628 46.15 5.38 -19.16
CA ALA A 628 46.40 3.97 -19.39
C ALA A 628 45.18 3.18 -19.92
N LEU A 629 43.96 3.62 -19.63
CA LEU A 629 42.74 3.01 -20.18
C LEU A 629 42.65 3.24 -21.71
N ARG A 630 43.09 4.38 -22.18
CA ARG A 630 43.10 4.73 -23.62
C ARG A 630 44.13 3.94 -24.44
N GLU A 631 45.10 3.36 -23.76
CA GLU A 631 46.11 2.48 -24.40
C GLU A 631 45.64 1.04 -24.55
N CYS A 632 44.50 0.66 -23.91
CA CYS A 632 43.96 -0.68 -24.03
C CYS A 632 43.22 -0.88 -25.36
N ASP A 633 43.16 -2.13 -25.81
CA ASP A 633 42.48 -2.58 -27.03
C ASP A 633 41.12 -3.20 -26.79
N VAL A 634 41.05 -3.96 -25.71
CA VAL A 634 39.90 -4.82 -25.38
C VAL A 634 39.46 -4.54 -23.94
N SER A 635 38.16 -4.73 -23.64
CA SER A 635 37.64 -4.70 -22.27
C SER A 635 36.99 -6.03 -21.92
N LEU A 636 37.12 -6.48 -20.67
CA LEU A 636 36.47 -7.67 -20.14
C LEU A 636 35.34 -7.28 -19.20
N HIS A 637 34.17 -7.83 -19.48
CA HIS A 637 32.97 -7.70 -18.62
C HIS A 637 32.40 -9.10 -18.39
N VAL A 638 32.93 -9.82 -17.41
CA VAL A 638 32.71 -11.27 -17.23
C VAL A 638 31.79 -11.55 -16.02
N SER A 639 30.81 -10.68 -15.79
CA SER A 639 29.81 -10.84 -14.73
C SER A 639 29.09 -12.18 -14.85
N ILE A 640 28.85 -12.83 -13.68
CA ILE A 640 28.11 -14.10 -13.60
C ILE A 640 26.65 -13.89 -13.24
N TRP A 641 26.17 -12.64 -13.15
CA TRP A 641 24.80 -12.27 -12.85
C TRP A 641 24.24 -11.35 -13.94
N PRO A 642 22.91 -11.29 -14.12
CA PRO A 642 22.29 -10.46 -15.15
C PRO A 642 22.29 -8.99 -14.75
N GLU A 643 23.42 -8.30 -14.99
CA GLU A 643 23.50 -6.86 -14.74
C GLU A 643 22.34 -6.12 -15.39
N THR A 644 21.86 -5.06 -14.72
CA THR A 644 20.74 -4.26 -15.23
C THR A 644 21.17 -3.24 -16.27
N TYR A 645 22.49 -2.87 -16.34
CA TYR A 645 23.03 -1.98 -17.37
C TYR A 645 24.52 -2.17 -17.67
N CYS A 646 25.39 -2.22 -16.68
CA CYS A 646 26.84 -2.21 -16.78
C CYS A 646 27.41 -0.89 -17.33
N LEU A 647 27.63 0.10 -16.46
CA LEU A 647 28.21 1.41 -16.80
C LEU A 647 29.62 1.28 -17.41
N THR A 648 30.45 0.36 -16.90
CA THR A 648 31.83 0.16 -17.39
C THR A 648 31.90 -0.32 -18.84
N LEU A 649 30.84 -0.99 -19.35
CA LEU A 649 30.74 -1.30 -20.78
C LEU A 649 30.54 -0.02 -21.61
N SER A 650 29.70 0.92 -21.12
CA SER A 650 29.57 2.22 -21.80
C SER A 650 30.89 3.02 -21.81
N GLU A 651 31.62 2.99 -20.68
CA GLU A 651 32.95 3.64 -20.56
C GLU A 651 33.96 3.02 -21.51
N ALA A 652 33.97 1.70 -21.64
CA ALA A 652 34.83 0.98 -22.59
C ALA A 652 34.54 1.40 -24.04
N TRP A 653 33.27 1.42 -24.45
CA TRP A 653 32.89 1.88 -25.78
C TRP A 653 33.25 3.33 -26.05
N GLN A 654 33.10 4.22 -25.06
CA GLN A 654 33.42 5.64 -25.18
C GLN A 654 34.91 5.88 -25.52
N VAL A 655 35.80 5.02 -25.02
CA VAL A 655 37.23 5.07 -25.36
C VAL A 655 37.62 4.11 -26.48
N GLY A 656 36.66 3.43 -27.14
CA GLY A 656 36.85 2.60 -28.32
C GLY A 656 37.41 1.22 -28.04
N LEU A 657 37.24 0.66 -26.84
CA LEU A 657 37.66 -0.71 -26.51
C LEU A 657 36.65 -1.72 -27.03
N VAL A 658 37.15 -2.80 -27.63
CA VAL A 658 36.32 -3.93 -28.07
C VAL A 658 35.95 -4.80 -26.84
N PRO A 659 34.66 -4.95 -26.48
CA PRO A 659 34.31 -5.72 -25.29
C PRO A 659 34.25 -7.23 -25.55
N ILE A 660 34.76 -8.02 -24.61
CA ILE A 660 34.39 -9.42 -24.44
C ILE A 660 33.49 -9.49 -23.23
N VAL A 661 32.26 -9.97 -23.41
CA VAL A 661 31.23 -9.95 -22.36
C VAL A 661 30.63 -11.35 -22.15
N THR A 662 30.15 -11.61 -20.95
CA THR A 662 29.28 -12.77 -20.69
C THR A 662 27.90 -12.54 -21.30
N ASP A 663 27.35 -13.56 -21.96
CA ASP A 663 26.02 -13.51 -22.59
C ASP A 663 24.90 -13.66 -21.55
N ILE A 664 24.79 -12.65 -20.68
CA ILE A 664 23.79 -12.62 -19.59
C ILE A 664 23.32 -11.19 -19.32
N GLY A 665 22.02 -11.00 -19.09
CA GLY A 665 21.43 -9.71 -18.70
C GLY A 665 21.78 -8.59 -19.69
N ALA A 666 22.07 -7.40 -19.17
CA ALA A 666 22.40 -6.23 -20.01
C ALA A 666 23.65 -6.41 -20.86
N LEU A 667 24.60 -7.22 -20.44
CA LEU A 667 25.80 -7.50 -21.23
C LEU A 667 25.46 -8.25 -22.53
N GLY A 668 24.67 -9.32 -22.39
CA GLY A 668 24.17 -10.10 -23.53
C GLY A 668 23.20 -9.32 -24.42
N GLU A 669 22.41 -8.41 -23.87
CA GLU A 669 21.46 -7.57 -24.62
C GLU A 669 22.20 -6.48 -25.45
N ARG A 670 23.20 -5.81 -24.86
CA ARG A 670 23.84 -4.63 -25.43
C ARG A 670 24.92 -4.96 -26.44
N VAL A 671 25.55 -6.13 -26.35
CA VAL A 671 26.61 -6.56 -27.28
C VAL A 671 26.05 -7.51 -28.33
N VAL A 672 26.31 -7.22 -29.59
CA VAL A 672 26.01 -8.11 -30.73
C VAL A 672 27.28 -8.87 -31.07
N HIS A 673 27.26 -10.20 -30.86
CA HIS A 673 28.41 -11.06 -31.08
C HIS A 673 28.97 -10.96 -32.51
N GLY A 674 30.28 -10.73 -32.63
CA GLY A 674 30.96 -10.63 -33.92
C GLY A 674 30.72 -9.30 -34.68
N VAL A 675 29.94 -8.37 -34.08
CA VAL A 675 29.67 -7.05 -34.67
C VAL A 675 30.37 -5.94 -33.88
N ASN A 676 30.00 -5.73 -32.61
CA ASN A 676 30.50 -4.67 -31.73
C ASN A 676 31.20 -5.21 -30.47
N GLY A 677 31.50 -6.51 -30.44
CA GLY A 677 32.17 -7.22 -29.37
C GLY A 677 32.03 -8.73 -29.49
N LEU A 678 32.56 -9.47 -28.53
CA LEU A 678 32.44 -10.93 -28.45
C LEU A 678 31.63 -11.32 -27.19
N LYS A 679 30.84 -12.38 -27.33
CA LYS A 679 30.06 -12.96 -26.20
C LYS A 679 30.62 -14.34 -25.85
N VAL A 680 30.69 -14.61 -24.54
CA VAL A 680 31.07 -15.91 -23.97
C VAL A 680 30.02 -16.38 -22.97
N ALA A 681 29.90 -17.67 -22.73
CA ALA A 681 29.01 -18.21 -21.73
C ALA A 681 29.49 -17.77 -20.32
N PRO A 682 28.57 -17.40 -19.40
CA PRO A 682 28.93 -17.05 -18.02
C PRO A 682 29.72 -18.16 -17.32
N GLY A 683 30.83 -17.80 -16.66
CA GLY A 683 31.68 -18.76 -15.96
C GLY A 683 32.58 -19.61 -16.85
N SER A 684 32.54 -19.50 -18.18
CA SER A 684 33.35 -20.30 -19.09
C SER A 684 34.75 -19.72 -19.29
N GLU A 685 35.75 -20.32 -18.63
CA GLU A 685 37.14 -19.97 -18.76
C GLU A 685 37.66 -20.23 -20.17
N GLY A 686 37.37 -21.42 -20.73
CA GLY A 686 37.82 -21.81 -22.08
C GLY A 686 37.31 -20.85 -23.15
N ALA A 687 36.02 -20.54 -23.16
CA ALA A 687 35.46 -19.60 -24.15
C ALA A 687 36.08 -18.18 -24.02
N LEU A 688 36.40 -17.74 -22.79
CA LEU A 688 37.08 -16.47 -22.57
C LEU A 688 38.52 -16.49 -23.11
N ILE A 689 39.29 -17.55 -22.83
CA ILE A 689 40.63 -17.75 -23.32
C ILE A 689 40.63 -17.78 -24.86
N ASP A 690 39.76 -18.55 -25.47
CA ASP A 690 39.65 -18.66 -26.93
C ASP A 690 39.29 -17.32 -27.58
N SER A 691 38.43 -16.54 -26.96
CA SER A 691 38.06 -15.20 -27.44
C SER A 691 39.23 -14.23 -27.35
N ILE A 692 40.06 -14.28 -26.30
CA ILE A 692 41.26 -13.45 -26.15
C ILE A 692 42.30 -13.86 -27.20
N ARG A 693 42.59 -15.15 -27.34
CA ARG A 693 43.51 -15.69 -28.35
C ARG A 693 43.12 -15.29 -29.77
N ARG A 694 41.84 -15.41 -30.09
CA ARG A 694 41.31 -14.98 -31.39
C ARG A 694 41.60 -13.52 -31.69
N LEU A 695 41.53 -12.63 -30.70
CA LEU A 695 41.85 -11.20 -30.88
C LEU A 695 43.37 -10.92 -30.88
N ILE A 696 44.21 -11.80 -30.29
CA ILE A 696 45.66 -11.75 -30.40
C ILE A 696 46.06 -12.08 -31.86
N ASP A 697 45.49 -13.15 -32.44
CA ASP A 697 45.89 -13.70 -33.72
C ASP A 697 45.23 -12.99 -34.92
N ASP A 698 43.95 -12.55 -34.77
CA ASP A 698 43.19 -11.89 -35.83
C ASP A 698 43.00 -10.38 -35.55
N THR A 699 44.02 -9.62 -35.96
CA THR A 699 44.02 -8.16 -35.84
C THR A 699 42.95 -7.49 -36.72
N ARG A 700 42.57 -8.12 -37.86
CA ARG A 700 41.52 -7.61 -38.75
C ARG A 700 40.15 -7.71 -38.07
N LEU A 701 39.86 -8.81 -37.37
CA LEU A 701 38.67 -8.96 -36.59
C LEU A 701 38.59 -7.85 -35.52
N LEU A 702 39.65 -7.63 -34.76
CA LEU A 702 39.68 -6.58 -33.73
C LEU A 702 39.35 -5.20 -34.30
N GLU A 703 39.97 -4.83 -35.44
CA GLU A 703 39.69 -3.54 -36.09
C GLU A 703 38.25 -3.47 -36.65
N THR A 704 37.72 -4.56 -37.19
CA THR A 704 36.33 -4.63 -37.67
C THR A 704 35.36 -4.42 -36.54
N LEU A 705 35.53 -5.11 -35.40
CA LEU A 705 34.69 -4.94 -34.22
C LEU A 705 34.78 -3.51 -33.68
N ARG A 706 35.97 -2.94 -33.65
CA ARG A 706 36.23 -1.57 -33.21
C ARG A 706 35.57 -0.52 -34.12
N ALA A 707 35.57 -0.71 -35.42
CA ALA A 707 34.98 0.20 -36.40
C ALA A 707 33.46 0.30 -36.22
N ASN A 708 32.83 -0.74 -35.65
CA ASN A 708 31.39 -0.77 -35.37
C ASN A 708 31.01 -0.16 -34.00
N ILE A 709 31.99 0.30 -33.21
CA ILE A 709 31.73 1.01 -31.96
C ILE A 709 31.39 2.47 -32.28
N SER A 710 30.19 2.87 -31.96
CA SER A 710 29.66 4.23 -32.18
C SER A 710 29.03 4.80 -30.93
N ASP A 711 28.83 6.11 -30.91
CA ASP A 711 28.21 6.85 -29.80
C ASP A 711 26.75 6.46 -29.55
N ASN A 712 26.13 5.70 -30.45
CA ASN A 712 24.75 5.21 -30.29
C ASN A 712 24.63 3.98 -29.37
N LEU A 713 25.78 3.35 -29.01
CA LEU A 713 25.79 2.14 -28.15
C LEU A 713 25.59 2.45 -26.67
N TYR A 714 25.66 3.72 -26.27
CA TYR A 714 25.50 4.14 -24.85
C TYR A 714 24.71 5.42 -24.73
N ALA A 715 24.04 5.56 -23.58
CA ALA A 715 23.25 6.76 -23.29
C ALA A 715 24.16 7.93 -22.91
N ARG A 716 23.87 9.10 -23.48
CA ARG A 716 24.57 10.37 -23.20
C ARG A 716 23.83 11.14 -22.11
N LEU A 717 24.57 11.94 -21.32
CA LEU A 717 24.06 12.56 -20.09
C LEU A 717 22.93 13.58 -20.37
N GLU A 718 23.13 14.55 -21.25
CA GLU A 718 22.12 15.61 -21.44
C GLU A 718 20.81 15.11 -22.06
N PRO A 719 20.80 14.23 -23.11
CA PRO A 719 19.56 13.63 -23.60
C PRO A 719 18.80 12.82 -22.53
N HIS A 720 19.52 12.10 -21.68
CA HIS A 720 18.92 11.37 -20.56
C HIS A 720 18.27 12.32 -19.55
N LEU A 721 18.95 13.40 -19.17
CA LEU A 721 18.42 14.40 -18.24
C LEU A 721 17.18 15.10 -18.81
N ASP A 722 17.16 15.40 -20.11
CA ASP A 722 16.01 16.02 -20.77
C ASP A 722 14.80 15.07 -20.77
N ALA A 723 15.03 13.78 -21.06
CA ALA A 723 14.00 12.76 -20.96
C ALA A 723 13.47 12.65 -19.53
N LEU A 724 14.35 12.56 -18.53
CA LEU A 724 13.95 12.46 -17.11
C LEU A 724 13.20 13.70 -16.64
N ARG A 725 13.66 14.92 -16.99
CA ARG A 725 12.98 16.19 -16.70
C ARG A 725 11.59 16.24 -17.32
N SER A 726 11.45 15.74 -18.56
CA SER A 726 10.17 15.65 -19.28
C SER A 726 9.20 14.71 -18.54
N GLU A 727 9.67 13.53 -18.14
CA GLU A 727 8.90 12.57 -17.39
C GLU A 727 8.47 13.12 -16.03
N TYR A 728 9.36 13.77 -15.28
CA TYR A 728 9.03 14.41 -14.00
C TYR A 728 7.95 15.49 -14.16
N ARG A 729 8.07 16.37 -15.20
CA ARG A 729 7.03 17.36 -15.49
C ARG A 729 5.71 16.69 -15.84
N SER A 730 5.75 15.59 -16.58
CA SER A 730 4.56 14.82 -16.92
C SER A 730 3.91 14.23 -15.67
N LEU A 731 4.69 13.66 -14.74
CA LEU A 731 4.17 13.16 -13.45
C LEU A 731 3.50 14.27 -12.63
N LEU A 732 4.10 15.44 -12.57
CA LEU A 732 3.53 16.60 -11.86
C LEU A 732 2.25 17.15 -12.52
N ARG A 733 2.05 16.91 -13.82
CA ARG A 733 0.88 17.32 -14.58
C ARG A 733 -0.21 16.25 -14.65
N LEU A 734 0.07 15.04 -14.25
CA LEU A 734 -0.89 13.94 -14.30
C LEU A 734 -2.15 14.28 -13.52
N ARG A 735 -3.15 14.73 -14.28
CA ARG A 735 -4.54 14.67 -13.86
C ARG A 735 -5.01 13.26 -14.20
N GLN A 736 -5.19 12.41 -13.21
CA GLN A 736 -5.88 11.15 -13.48
C GLN A 736 -7.25 11.46 -14.07
N PRO A 737 -7.71 10.71 -15.07
CA PRO A 737 -9.04 10.92 -15.63
C PRO A 737 -10.05 10.88 -14.48
N ALA A 738 -11.03 11.77 -14.50
CA ALA A 738 -12.08 11.82 -13.50
C ALA A 738 -12.83 10.48 -13.52
N VAL A 739 -12.65 9.69 -12.49
CA VAL A 739 -13.42 8.46 -12.28
C VAL A 739 -14.63 8.87 -11.44
N PRO A 740 -15.85 8.74 -11.94
CA PRO A 740 -17.06 9.21 -11.23
C PRO A 740 -17.24 8.54 -9.86
N ILE A 741 -16.83 7.29 -9.74
CA ILE A 741 -16.85 6.51 -8.50
C ILE A 741 -15.56 5.72 -8.42
N VAL A 742 -14.80 5.92 -7.33
CA VAL A 742 -13.57 5.17 -7.05
C VAL A 742 -13.86 4.20 -5.91
N GLU A 743 -13.73 2.91 -6.18
CA GLU A 743 -13.82 1.88 -5.14
C GLU A 743 -12.56 1.91 -4.27
N PRO A 744 -12.69 1.70 -2.94
CA PRO A 744 -11.53 1.57 -2.07
C PRO A 744 -10.67 0.39 -2.53
N ILE A 745 -9.37 0.61 -2.56
CA ILE A 745 -8.44 -0.47 -2.87
C ILE A 745 -8.34 -1.36 -1.63
N MET A 746 -8.77 -2.60 -1.79
CA MET A 746 -8.58 -3.65 -0.80
C MET A 746 -7.16 -4.18 -0.91
N HIS A 747 -6.43 -4.13 0.20
CA HIS A 747 -5.15 -4.81 0.33
C HIS A 747 -5.32 -6.10 1.14
N PRO A 748 -5.73 -7.21 0.53
CA PRO A 748 -5.84 -8.48 1.24
C PRO A 748 -4.50 -8.89 1.86
N THR A 749 -3.41 -8.61 1.16
CA THR A 749 -2.04 -8.90 1.57
C THR A 749 -1.62 -8.21 2.86
N LEU A 750 -1.94 -6.92 3.03
CA LEU A 750 -1.62 -6.16 4.25
C LEU A 750 -2.37 -6.69 5.46
N ALA A 751 -3.63 -7.14 5.26
CA ALA A 751 -4.44 -7.71 6.32
C ALA A 751 -4.02 -9.14 6.70
N ASP A 752 -3.68 -9.97 5.71
CA ASP A 752 -3.32 -11.37 5.91
C ASP A 752 -1.90 -11.54 6.43
N MET A 753 -1.01 -10.61 6.16
CA MET A 753 0.36 -10.59 6.68
C MET A 753 0.45 -10.15 8.15
N GLY A 754 -0.66 -9.83 8.81
CA GLY A 754 -0.67 -9.26 10.16
C GLY A 754 0.03 -7.91 10.22
N VAL A 755 0.25 -7.30 9.07
CA VAL A 755 0.61 -5.91 8.92
C VAL A 755 -0.65 -5.12 9.18
N VAL A 756 -0.97 -4.99 10.44
CA VAL A 756 -1.84 -3.90 10.87
C VAL A 756 -1.07 -2.65 10.48
N VAL A 757 -1.49 -1.99 9.40
CA VAL A 757 -1.19 -0.57 9.26
C VAL A 757 -1.71 0.00 10.57
N GLN A 758 -0.81 0.31 11.50
CA GLN A 758 -1.19 0.89 12.78
C GLN A 758 -1.65 2.34 12.54
N SER A 759 -2.79 2.45 11.93
CA SER A 759 -3.62 3.63 12.09
C SER A 759 -4.53 3.50 13.31
N SER A 760 -4.61 2.33 13.91
CA SER A 760 -5.46 2.14 15.06
C SER A 760 -4.67 2.34 16.36
N SER A 761 -4.56 3.58 16.82
CA SER A 761 -4.63 3.93 18.24
C SER A 761 -5.77 3.19 18.98
N TRP A 762 -6.67 2.56 18.26
CA TRP A 762 -7.78 1.75 18.73
C TRP A 762 -7.35 0.52 19.55
N TYR A 763 -6.25 -0.12 19.19
CA TYR A 763 -5.76 -1.30 19.93
C TYR A 763 -4.89 -0.95 21.15
N HIS A 764 -4.36 0.26 21.26
CA HIS A 764 -3.52 0.68 22.37
C HIS A 764 -4.19 1.60 23.39
N GLY A 765 -5.30 2.26 23.04
CA GLY A 765 -6.03 3.17 23.96
C GLY A 765 -6.88 2.47 25.02
N ASN A 766 -7.27 1.22 24.79
CA ASN A 766 -8.17 0.51 25.73
C ASN A 766 -7.46 -0.47 26.68
N HIS A 767 -6.14 -0.59 26.64
CA HIS A 767 -5.40 -1.51 27.52
C HIS A 767 -4.68 -0.86 28.70
N GLU A 768 -4.63 0.46 28.78
CA GLU A 768 -4.04 1.15 29.94
C GLU A 768 -5.03 1.47 31.09
N GLY A 769 -6.32 1.15 30.91
CA GLY A 769 -7.37 1.46 31.91
C GLY A 769 -8.02 0.29 32.63
N SER A 770 -7.73 -0.97 32.28
CA SER A 770 -8.27 -2.13 33.03
C SER A 770 -7.13 -3.02 33.50
N GLY A 771 -6.79 -2.88 34.76
CA GLY A 771 -5.94 -3.82 35.50
C GLY A 771 -6.60 -5.19 35.60
N LEU A 772 -6.54 -5.97 34.55
CA LEU A 772 -6.76 -7.40 34.56
C LEU A 772 -5.43 -8.08 34.31
N SER A 773 -4.77 -8.46 35.40
CA SER A 773 -3.71 -9.46 35.44
C SER A 773 -4.23 -10.75 34.79
N GLY A 774 -4.12 -10.84 33.48
CA GLY A 774 -4.42 -12.05 32.72
C GLY A 774 -3.37 -13.10 33.03
N GLY A 775 -3.64 -13.99 33.97
CA GLY A 775 -2.85 -15.14 34.29
C GLY A 775 -2.62 -16.04 33.06
N VAL A 776 -1.72 -17.00 33.19
CA VAL A 776 -1.31 -17.98 32.15
C VAL A 776 -2.52 -18.58 31.40
N ALA A 777 -3.66 -18.74 32.05
CA ALA A 777 -4.91 -19.23 31.46
C ALA A 777 -5.49 -18.31 30.37
N GLY A 778 -5.43 -16.99 30.52
CA GLY A 778 -5.92 -16.04 29.50
C GLY A 778 -5.07 -16.05 28.24
N ARG A 779 -3.76 -16.21 28.37
CA ARG A 779 -2.82 -16.34 27.24
C ARG A 779 -2.96 -17.67 26.50
N LEU A 780 -3.26 -18.74 27.22
CA LEU A 780 -3.54 -20.07 26.63
C LEU A 780 -4.87 -20.07 25.85
N MET A 781 -5.93 -19.47 26.42
CA MET A 781 -7.22 -19.34 25.73
C MET A 781 -7.15 -18.46 24.46
N PHE A 782 -6.37 -17.37 24.49
CA PHE A 782 -6.13 -16.54 23.31
C PHE A 782 -5.38 -17.29 22.20
N LYS A 783 -4.35 -18.08 22.58
CA LYS A 783 -3.60 -18.92 21.63
C LYS A 783 -4.49 -20.05 21.05
N ALA A 784 -5.33 -20.68 21.86
CA ALA A 784 -6.25 -21.73 21.41
C ALA A 784 -7.33 -21.19 20.45
N ARG A 785 -7.85 -19.98 20.70
CA ARG A 785 -8.81 -19.32 19.82
C ARG A 785 -8.20 -18.90 18.47
N ARG A 786 -6.96 -18.43 18.44
CA ARG A 786 -6.23 -18.16 17.18
C ARG A 786 -6.00 -19.44 16.38
N LEU A 787 -5.69 -20.55 17.06
CA LEU A 787 -5.50 -21.85 16.41
C LEU A 787 -6.80 -22.39 15.80
N ALA A 788 -7.93 -22.22 16.51
CA ALA A 788 -9.24 -22.64 16.04
C ALA A 788 -9.73 -21.78 14.86
N ALA A 789 -9.41 -20.48 14.84
CA ALA A 789 -9.69 -19.60 13.71
C ALA A 789 -8.85 -19.94 12.48
N PHE A 790 -7.58 -20.29 12.69
CA PHE A 790 -6.67 -20.76 11.63
C PHE A 790 -7.13 -22.11 11.06
N TYR A 791 -7.52 -23.05 11.93
CA TYR A 791 -8.09 -24.35 11.56
C TYR A 791 -9.31 -24.22 10.64
N ARG A 792 -10.24 -23.30 10.94
CA ARG A 792 -11.44 -23.09 10.13
C ARG A 792 -11.14 -22.52 8.75
N ARG A 793 -10.01 -21.82 8.58
CA ARG A 793 -9.60 -21.18 7.31
C ARG A 793 -8.75 -22.09 6.41
N THR A 794 -7.91 -22.92 7.00
CA THR A 794 -6.85 -23.64 6.27
C THR A 794 -6.96 -25.16 6.32
N GLY A 795 -7.89 -25.70 7.12
CA GLY A 795 -8.08 -27.13 7.30
C GLY A 795 -7.03 -27.80 8.20
N TRP A 796 -7.30 -29.05 8.57
CA TRP A 796 -6.55 -29.76 9.62
C TRP A 796 -5.08 -30.02 9.26
N ARG A 797 -4.76 -30.31 7.99
CA ARG A 797 -3.38 -30.63 7.57
C ARG A 797 -2.40 -29.48 7.77
N GLN A 798 -2.80 -28.26 7.44
CA GLN A 798 -1.95 -27.07 7.65
C GLN A 798 -1.89 -26.66 9.11
N THR A 799 -2.96 -26.85 9.86
CA THR A 799 -2.99 -26.56 11.30
C THR A 799 -2.08 -27.49 12.08
N VAL A 800 -2.08 -28.80 11.78
CA VAL A 800 -1.17 -29.78 12.39
C VAL A 800 0.29 -29.45 12.05
N HIS A 801 0.60 -29.07 10.82
CA HIS A 801 1.96 -28.69 10.41
C HIS A 801 2.49 -27.49 11.22
N VAL A 802 1.67 -26.47 11.44
CA VAL A 802 2.03 -25.28 12.24
C VAL A 802 2.20 -25.62 13.72
N VAL A 803 1.36 -26.50 14.27
CA VAL A 803 1.44 -26.93 15.68
C VAL A 803 2.68 -27.79 15.93
N VAL A 804 2.95 -28.79 15.08
CA VAL A 804 4.11 -29.68 15.18
C VAL A 804 5.42 -28.90 15.06
N ASN A 805 5.50 -27.94 14.15
CA ASN A 805 6.69 -27.09 14.01
C ASN A 805 6.89 -26.09 15.16
N ARG A 806 5.84 -25.80 15.97
CA ARG A 806 5.95 -25.00 17.20
C ARG A 806 6.29 -25.81 18.45
N ILE A 807 5.96 -27.09 18.50
CA ILE A 807 6.28 -27.98 19.61
C ILE A 807 7.75 -28.44 19.51
N ARG A 808 8.30 -28.49 18.29
CA ARG A 808 9.72 -28.86 18.05
C ARG A 808 10.70 -27.68 18.28
N ARG A 809 10.22 -26.54 18.72
CA ARG A 809 10.97 -25.36 19.21
C ARG A 809 10.65 -25.11 20.67
#